data_b9659c584cde6a4031e7df3512b54e56
#
_entry.id   b9659c584cde6a4031e7df3512b54e56
#
_cell.length_a   1.000
_cell.length_b   1.000
_cell.length_c   1.000
_cell.angle_alpha   90.00
_cell.angle_beta   90.00
_cell.angle_gamma   90.00
#
_symmetry.space_group_name_H-M   'P 1'
#
loop_
_entity.id
_entity.type
_entity.pdbx_description
1 polymer ?
#
loop_
_entity_poly.entity_id
_entity_poly.type
_entity_poly.pdbx_seq_one_letter_code
_entity_poly.pdbx_strand_id
1 'polypeptide(L)'
;KGNSDYTIEAPSHYPFTFSDNPMLRWVNRQLVKAKPAFHKKTFLKPLHESAEFCSTCHKVHLPPELNNYKWLRGQNHYDAYHLSGVSGHGVTSFYYPPKAKHDCNGCHMELVASEDFGARHFDDSGELKVHDHQFPSANTAIPAMLDMPEWVNQKHLEFNDGVMRVDLFAVKEGGTIDAPPIAPLRPEVPELVPGRAYLLETVIRTLKMGHLFTQGTADSNEVWLDVRLTADGRTIGRSGGVAADGEVDPWSHFVNAYVLDRQGNRIDRRNAQDIFIPLYNHQIPPGAADVVHYRFELPGDVRGPVTAEVRLLYRKFDTTYMQYVFGEDYVNELPVMTLASDRVVFPVRGGTAAPSQPAGEFPEWQRWNDYGIGLLRKGGKSKGELRQAEEAFRRVEELGQPDGPLNLARVYIEQGTVESEAIEALERAAAFDPPAPRWSVAWFTGLVNKQNGFLDEAIANFRGIVELDDAETRERGFDFSQDYRLLGELGQTLFERAKQERGEARRERRRELLTEAREVFDRALELDPEDVTSHDTHSLIHQQLDDTAAADEHFELYSRYKPDDNARDRAILAARVRYPAASHAAEAVVIYDLQRVGAYQGALPVPVLGGVTAAAGGGAAGGRRGPAGPGGPGAAPAGPPDHQHRERVPQESR
;
A
#
# COMPACT_ATOMS: atom_id res chain seq x y z
N LYS A 1 -1.48 -19.48 7.71
CA LYS A 1 -2.11 -18.63 6.68
C LYS A 1 -1.10 -18.35 5.57
N GLY A 2 -1.53 -18.40 4.29
CA GLY A 2 -0.67 -18.18 3.14
C GLY A 2 -0.11 -19.46 2.49
N ASN A 3 0.56 -19.31 1.34
CA ASN A 3 1.20 -20.38 0.57
C ASN A 3 0.31 -21.58 0.25
N SER A 4 -0.94 -21.32 -0.14
CA SER A 4 -1.89 -22.42 -0.38
C SER A 4 -2.17 -23.26 0.88
N ASP A 5 -2.16 -22.64 2.05
CA ASP A 5 -2.56 -23.26 3.31
C ASP A 5 -4.07 -23.54 3.34
N TYR A 6 -4.48 -24.46 2.46
CA TYR A 6 -5.87 -24.89 2.29
C TYR A 6 -5.91 -26.33 1.78
N THR A 7 -7.01 -26.99 2.07
CA THR A 7 -7.30 -28.32 1.53
C THR A 7 -8.30 -28.21 0.37
N ILE A 8 -7.95 -28.77 -0.78
CA ILE A 8 -8.85 -28.88 -1.91
C ILE A 8 -9.68 -30.15 -1.74
N GLU A 9 -10.97 -30.00 -1.63
CA GLU A 9 -11.93 -31.10 -1.59
C GLU A 9 -12.77 -31.11 -2.88
N ALA A 10 -13.03 -32.29 -3.42
CA ALA A 10 -13.98 -32.43 -4.51
C ALA A 10 -15.39 -32.08 -4.02
N PRO A 11 -16.06 -31.06 -4.58
CA PRO A 11 -17.40 -30.71 -4.14
C PRO A 11 -18.39 -31.82 -4.50
N SER A 12 -19.43 -31.99 -3.67
CA SER A 12 -20.57 -32.85 -4.02
C SER A 12 -21.31 -32.23 -5.21
N HIS A 13 -21.60 -33.04 -6.21
CA HIS A 13 -22.24 -32.58 -7.43
C HIS A 13 -23.69 -33.03 -7.52
N TYR A 14 -24.51 -32.30 -8.27
CA TYR A 14 -25.77 -32.81 -8.76
C TYR A 14 -25.49 -33.94 -9.75
N PRO A 15 -26.41 -34.94 -9.85
CA PRO A 15 -26.14 -36.20 -10.58
C PRO A 15 -25.68 -36.04 -12.03
N PHE A 16 -26.08 -34.96 -12.70
CA PHE A 16 -25.85 -34.77 -14.13
C PHE A 16 -25.05 -33.50 -14.45
N THR A 17 -24.28 -32.99 -13.48
CA THR A 17 -23.52 -31.75 -13.62
C THR A 17 -22.54 -31.78 -14.81
N PHE A 18 -21.89 -32.91 -15.05
CA PHE A 18 -20.90 -33.09 -16.11
C PHE A 18 -21.40 -33.93 -17.29
N SER A 19 -22.74 -34.05 -17.46
CA SER A 19 -23.30 -34.82 -18.57
C SER A 19 -23.23 -34.04 -19.88
N ASP A 20 -22.75 -34.67 -20.95
CA ASP A 20 -22.79 -34.12 -22.31
C ASP A 20 -24.17 -34.18 -22.94
N ASN A 21 -25.06 -34.99 -22.38
CA ASN A 21 -26.44 -35.15 -22.90
C ASN A 21 -27.27 -33.89 -22.57
N PRO A 22 -27.82 -33.20 -23.60
CA PRO A 22 -28.59 -31.98 -23.41
C PRO A 22 -29.84 -32.16 -22.51
N MET A 23 -30.46 -33.32 -22.56
CA MET A 23 -31.65 -33.63 -21.74
C MET A 23 -31.24 -33.79 -20.27
N LEU A 24 -30.13 -34.48 -19.98
CA LEU A 24 -29.64 -34.66 -18.62
C LEU A 24 -29.11 -33.30 -18.05
N ARG A 25 -28.52 -32.48 -18.87
CA ARG A 25 -28.17 -31.10 -18.47
C ARG A 25 -29.40 -30.26 -18.13
N TRP A 26 -30.49 -30.43 -18.92
CA TRP A 26 -31.75 -29.78 -18.58
C TRP A 26 -32.31 -30.29 -17.25
N VAL A 27 -32.30 -31.61 -17.01
CA VAL A 27 -32.73 -32.22 -15.74
C VAL A 27 -31.87 -31.67 -14.59
N ASN A 28 -30.55 -31.60 -14.77
CA ASN A 28 -29.65 -31.05 -13.76
C ASN A 28 -30.02 -29.60 -13.37
N ARG A 29 -30.32 -28.76 -14.36
CA ARG A 29 -30.79 -27.38 -14.09
C ARG A 29 -32.11 -27.37 -13.31
N GLN A 30 -33.04 -28.30 -13.56
CA GLN A 30 -34.27 -28.40 -12.77
C GLN A 30 -33.97 -28.85 -11.32
N LEU A 31 -33.01 -29.75 -11.12
CA LEU A 31 -32.59 -30.18 -9.78
C LEU A 31 -31.93 -29.00 -8.99
N VAL A 32 -31.08 -28.19 -9.63
CA VAL A 32 -30.51 -26.99 -9.02
C VAL A 32 -31.62 -26.02 -8.60
N LYS A 33 -32.58 -25.76 -9.49
CA LYS A 33 -33.75 -24.90 -9.19
C LYS A 33 -34.62 -25.45 -8.05
N ALA A 34 -34.78 -26.77 -7.96
CA ALA A 34 -35.59 -27.41 -6.94
C ALA A 34 -34.90 -27.46 -5.57
N LYS A 35 -33.56 -27.41 -5.53
CA LYS A 35 -32.77 -27.49 -4.30
C LYS A 35 -31.64 -26.42 -4.25
N PRO A 36 -31.97 -25.13 -4.34
CA PRO A 36 -30.95 -24.06 -4.36
C PRO A 36 -30.11 -24.01 -3.06
N ALA A 37 -30.66 -24.44 -1.93
CA ALA A 37 -29.94 -24.51 -0.67
C ALA A 37 -28.74 -25.48 -0.71
N PHE A 38 -28.85 -26.58 -1.44
CA PHE A 38 -27.73 -27.50 -1.64
C PHE A 38 -26.64 -26.86 -2.49
N HIS A 39 -27.01 -26.19 -3.58
CA HIS A 39 -26.06 -25.42 -4.41
C HIS A 39 -25.34 -24.36 -3.58
N LYS A 40 -26.07 -23.53 -2.84
CA LYS A 40 -25.52 -22.49 -1.97
C LYS A 40 -24.57 -23.06 -0.90
N LYS A 41 -24.95 -24.14 -0.22
CA LYS A 41 -24.09 -24.80 0.78
C LYS A 41 -22.78 -25.32 0.19
N THR A 42 -22.79 -25.77 -1.06
CA THR A 42 -21.62 -26.34 -1.73
C THR A 42 -20.66 -25.24 -2.21
N PHE A 43 -21.16 -24.17 -2.82
CA PHE A 43 -20.37 -23.17 -3.51
C PHE A 43 -20.22 -21.85 -2.74
N LEU A 44 -21.17 -21.49 -1.87
CA LEU A 44 -21.14 -20.25 -1.11
C LEU A 44 -20.72 -20.52 0.34
N LYS A 45 -19.46 -20.92 0.54
CA LYS A 45 -18.91 -21.10 1.89
C LYS A 45 -18.52 -19.75 2.49
N PRO A 46 -18.74 -19.51 3.81
CA PRO A 46 -18.35 -18.27 4.48
C PRO A 46 -16.88 -17.93 4.30
N LEU A 47 -15.99 -18.92 4.24
CA LEU A 47 -14.56 -18.73 3.99
C LEU A 47 -14.29 -17.91 2.71
N HIS A 48 -15.09 -18.09 1.64
CA HIS A 48 -14.90 -17.36 0.38
C HIS A 48 -15.21 -15.87 0.50
N GLU A 49 -15.89 -15.45 1.57
CA GLU A 49 -16.26 -14.06 1.85
C GLU A 49 -15.30 -13.41 2.85
N SER A 50 -14.26 -14.13 3.27
CA SER A 50 -13.28 -13.61 4.24
C SER A 50 -11.95 -13.25 3.56
N ALA A 51 -11.23 -12.30 4.16
CA ALA A 51 -9.90 -11.92 3.71
C ALA A 51 -8.89 -13.07 3.85
N GLU A 52 -9.11 -14.01 4.78
CA GLU A 52 -8.31 -15.21 5.00
C GLU A 52 -8.30 -16.12 3.77
N PHE A 53 -9.41 -16.23 3.04
CA PHE A 53 -9.44 -16.97 1.79
C PHE A 53 -8.43 -16.39 0.79
N CYS A 54 -8.44 -15.08 0.58
CA CYS A 54 -7.50 -14.42 -0.33
C CYS A 54 -6.06 -14.53 0.17
N SER A 55 -5.84 -14.50 1.49
CA SER A 55 -4.52 -14.64 2.11
C SER A 55 -3.85 -15.99 1.81
N THR A 56 -4.61 -17.04 1.49
CA THR A 56 -4.03 -18.34 1.11
C THR A 56 -3.08 -18.25 -0.09
N CYS A 57 -3.27 -17.24 -0.96
CA CYS A 57 -2.38 -16.95 -2.09
C CYS A 57 -1.70 -15.57 -1.98
N HIS A 58 -2.28 -14.63 -1.22
CA HIS A 58 -1.79 -13.25 -1.14
C HIS A 58 -1.02 -12.94 0.16
N LYS A 59 -0.64 -13.95 0.95
CA LYS A 59 0.34 -13.90 2.04
C LYS A 59 1.33 -15.04 1.85
N VAL A 60 2.40 -14.82 1.10
CA VAL A 60 3.34 -15.85 0.63
C VAL A 60 4.54 -15.94 1.57
N HIS A 61 5.05 -17.15 1.79
CA HIS A 61 6.35 -17.38 2.44
C HIS A 61 7.22 -18.31 1.59
N LEU A 62 8.52 -18.27 1.85
CA LEU A 62 9.52 -19.11 1.23
C LEU A 62 10.02 -20.11 2.29
N PRO A 63 9.64 -21.38 2.22
CA PRO A 63 10.12 -22.38 3.16
C PRO A 63 11.59 -22.75 2.90
N PRO A 64 12.33 -23.26 3.91
CA PRO A 64 13.73 -23.65 3.75
C PRO A 64 13.98 -24.64 2.63
N GLU A 65 13.04 -25.51 2.34
CA GLU A 65 13.11 -26.51 1.27
C GLU A 65 13.15 -25.90 -0.13
N LEU A 66 12.57 -24.70 -0.30
CA LEU A 66 12.54 -23.99 -1.56
C LEU A 66 13.80 -23.11 -1.77
N ASN A 67 14.23 -22.40 -0.71
CA ASN A 67 15.31 -21.42 -0.81
C ASN A 67 16.66 -21.93 -0.28
N ASN A 68 16.73 -23.18 0.22
CA ASN A 68 17.92 -23.80 0.83
C ASN A 68 18.58 -22.92 1.90
N TYR A 69 17.78 -22.22 2.70
CA TYR A 69 18.30 -21.30 3.72
C TYR A 69 17.45 -21.29 4.99
N LYS A 70 16.46 -20.43 5.05
CA LYS A 70 15.53 -20.34 6.18
C LYS A 70 14.16 -19.84 5.72
N TRP A 71 13.20 -19.93 6.60
CA TRP A 71 11.89 -19.35 6.34
C TRP A 71 11.99 -17.84 6.11
N LEU A 72 11.39 -17.33 5.04
CA LEU A 72 11.33 -15.90 4.70
C LEU A 72 9.91 -15.51 4.31
N ARG A 73 9.47 -14.33 4.75
CA ARG A 73 8.22 -13.73 4.28
C ARG A 73 8.41 -13.21 2.87
N GLY A 74 7.58 -13.67 1.94
CA GLY A 74 7.48 -13.18 0.57
C GLY A 74 6.48 -12.03 0.43
N GLN A 75 5.81 -11.94 -0.71
CA GLN A 75 4.76 -10.94 -0.93
C GLN A 75 3.63 -11.10 0.08
N ASN A 76 3.10 -9.99 0.58
CA ASN A 76 2.11 -9.98 1.63
C ASN A 76 1.16 -8.79 1.51
N HIS A 77 0.02 -9.00 0.88
CA HIS A 77 -1.05 -8.01 0.81
C HIS A 77 -1.89 -8.01 2.08
N TYR A 78 -2.03 -9.20 2.69
CA TYR A 78 -2.98 -9.44 3.78
C TYR A 78 -2.64 -8.62 5.03
N ASP A 79 -1.40 -8.65 5.52
CA ASP A 79 -1.06 -7.96 6.76
C ASP A 79 -1.16 -6.43 6.61
N ALA A 80 -0.74 -5.90 5.45
CA ALA A 80 -0.88 -4.48 5.18
C ALA A 80 -2.34 -4.01 5.13
N TYR A 81 -3.25 -4.87 4.63
CA TYR A 81 -4.68 -4.66 4.67
C TYR A 81 -5.24 -4.85 6.09
N HIS A 82 -4.92 -5.96 6.73
CA HIS A 82 -5.45 -6.33 8.04
C HIS A 82 -5.14 -5.27 9.11
N LEU A 83 -3.92 -4.72 9.09
CA LEU A 83 -3.46 -3.68 10.01
C LEU A 83 -3.79 -2.25 9.55
N SER A 84 -4.64 -2.08 8.55
CA SER A 84 -5.07 -0.76 8.09
C SER A 84 -6.38 -0.30 8.75
N GLY A 85 -6.66 1.00 8.71
CA GLY A 85 -7.99 1.53 9.07
C GLY A 85 -9.07 1.13 8.08
N VAL A 86 -8.70 0.66 6.85
CA VAL A 86 -9.64 0.23 5.83
C VAL A 86 -10.32 -1.09 6.21
N SER A 87 -9.58 -2.04 6.78
CA SER A 87 -10.16 -3.28 7.34
C SER A 87 -11.03 -3.03 8.58
N GLY A 88 -10.79 -1.92 9.27
CA GLY A 88 -11.40 -1.60 10.56
C GLY A 88 -10.63 -2.17 11.76
N HIS A 89 -9.47 -2.80 11.56
CA HIS A 89 -8.69 -3.43 12.63
C HIS A 89 -7.49 -2.58 13.06
N GLY A 90 -6.84 -1.86 12.14
CA GLY A 90 -5.58 -1.17 12.43
C GLY A 90 -5.75 0.11 13.25
N VAL A 91 -5.18 0.15 14.46
CA VAL A 91 -5.27 1.27 15.39
C VAL A 91 -4.36 2.45 15.03
N THR A 92 -3.33 2.23 14.20
CA THR A 92 -2.29 3.23 13.88
C THR A 92 -2.47 3.94 12.53
N SER A 93 -3.59 3.77 11.86
CA SER A 93 -3.81 4.31 10.52
C SER A 93 -3.84 5.85 10.51
N PHE A 94 -3.44 6.44 9.38
CA PHE A 94 -3.67 7.86 9.09
C PHE A 94 -5.05 8.15 8.47
N TYR A 95 -5.82 7.11 8.21
CA TYR A 95 -7.14 7.21 7.60
C TYR A 95 -8.05 6.10 8.09
N TYR A 96 -9.25 6.47 8.45
CA TYR A 96 -10.33 5.56 8.85
C TYR A 96 -11.56 5.86 8.00
N PRO A 97 -12.01 4.93 7.14
CA PRO A 97 -13.20 5.15 6.31
C PRO A 97 -14.46 5.27 7.18
N PRO A 98 -15.53 5.87 6.66
CA PRO A 98 -16.82 5.88 7.36
C PRO A 98 -17.32 4.48 7.73
N LYS A 99 -17.00 3.46 6.89
CA LYS A 99 -17.32 2.06 7.12
C LYS A 99 -16.17 1.17 6.68
N ALA A 100 -15.79 0.21 7.51
CA ALA A 100 -14.75 -0.77 7.21
C ALA A 100 -15.10 -1.62 5.98
N LYS A 101 -14.06 -2.09 5.30
CA LYS A 101 -14.12 -3.10 4.25
C LYS A 101 -13.51 -4.39 4.80
N HIS A 102 -14.34 -5.32 5.25
CA HIS A 102 -13.91 -6.51 5.99
C HIS A 102 -13.28 -7.60 5.15
N ASP A 103 -13.39 -7.50 3.83
CA ASP A 103 -12.89 -8.48 2.89
C ASP A 103 -12.31 -7.83 1.63
N CYS A 104 -11.60 -8.64 0.84
CA CYS A 104 -11.01 -8.23 -0.42
C CYS A 104 -12.07 -8.10 -1.52
N ASN A 105 -13.18 -8.85 -1.40
CA ASN A 105 -14.26 -8.89 -2.37
C ASN A 105 -14.95 -7.53 -2.50
N GLY A 106 -15.07 -6.80 -1.38
CA GLY A 106 -15.68 -5.48 -1.34
C GLY A 106 -15.01 -4.42 -2.23
N CYS A 107 -13.77 -4.68 -2.69
CA CYS A 107 -13.05 -3.84 -3.65
C CYS A 107 -12.82 -4.55 -5.00
N HIS A 108 -12.36 -5.82 -4.98
CA HIS A 108 -11.93 -6.54 -6.18
C HIS A 108 -13.02 -7.34 -6.89
N MET A 109 -14.20 -7.46 -6.27
CA MET A 109 -15.32 -8.22 -6.80
C MET A 109 -16.61 -7.40 -6.65
N GLU A 110 -16.82 -6.44 -7.53
CA GLU A 110 -18.00 -5.57 -7.51
C GLU A 110 -19.29 -6.38 -7.53
N LEU A 111 -20.30 -5.90 -6.79
CA LEU A 111 -21.62 -6.51 -6.79
C LEU A 111 -22.38 -6.13 -8.06
N VAL A 112 -22.78 -7.12 -8.84
CA VAL A 112 -23.56 -6.94 -10.07
C VAL A 112 -24.89 -7.68 -9.98
N ALA A 113 -25.95 -7.10 -10.56
CA ALA A 113 -27.26 -7.74 -10.64
C ALA A 113 -27.17 -9.06 -11.42
N SER A 114 -27.81 -10.12 -10.91
CA SER A 114 -27.72 -11.45 -11.51
C SER A 114 -28.95 -12.31 -11.24
N GLU A 115 -29.28 -13.14 -12.20
CA GLU A 115 -30.29 -14.21 -12.06
C GLU A 115 -29.67 -15.57 -11.74
N ASP A 116 -28.34 -15.61 -11.39
CA ASP A 116 -27.67 -16.85 -11.00
C ASP A 116 -28.34 -17.50 -9.78
N PHE A 117 -28.25 -18.82 -9.67
CA PHE A 117 -28.80 -19.56 -8.53
C PHE A 117 -28.11 -19.23 -7.19
N GLY A 118 -26.91 -18.69 -7.24
CA GLY A 118 -26.14 -18.18 -6.09
C GLY A 118 -26.51 -16.76 -5.69
N ALA A 119 -27.23 -16.02 -6.56
CA ALA A 119 -27.55 -14.63 -6.31
C ALA A 119 -28.38 -14.44 -5.04
N ARG A 120 -28.08 -13.37 -4.30
CA ARG A 120 -28.75 -13.02 -3.05
C ARG A 120 -28.88 -11.51 -2.89
N HIS A 121 -29.66 -11.07 -1.91
CA HIS A 121 -29.70 -9.67 -1.49
C HIS A 121 -28.47 -9.37 -0.64
N PHE A 122 -27.65 -8.41 -1.03
CA PHE A 122 -26.51 -7.89 -0.30
C PHE A 122 -26.81 -6.54 0.34
N ASP A 123 -27.82 -5.84 -0.14
CA ASP A 123 -28.24 -4.51 0.29
C ASP A 123 -29.78 -4.38 0.19
N ASP A 124 -30.29 -3.21 0.58
CA ASP A 124 -31.71 -2.90 0.60
C ASP A 124 -32.29 -2.51 -0.79
N SER A 125 -31.54 -2.66 -1.87
CA SER A 125 -32.00 -2.34 -3.23
C SER A 125 -33.12 -3.25 -3.72
N GLY A 126 -33.33 -4.41 -3.08
CA GLY A 126 -34.28 -5.43 -3.52
C GLY A 126 -33.80 -6.26 -4.72
N GLU A 127 -32.62 -6.00 -5.25
CA GLU A 127 -32.02 -6.74 -6.35
C GLU A 127 -31.24 -7.97 -5.85
N LEU A 128 -31.32 -9.06 -6.61
CA LEU A 128 -30.43 -10.20 -6.43
C LEU A 128 -29.09 -9.91 -7.12
N LYS A 129 -27.98 -10.08 -6.40
CA LYS A 129 -26.63 -9.77 -6.86
C LYS A 129 -25.69 -10.94 -6.66
N VAL A 130 -24.58 -10.93 -7.41
CA VAL A 130 -23.41 -11.78 -7.22
C VAL A 130 -22.16 -10.90 -7.21
N HIS A 131 -21.07 -11.39 -6.64
CA HIS A 131 -19.76 -10.79 -6.85
C HIS A 131 -19.25 -11.09 -8.26
N ASP A 132 -18.85 -10.05 -9.00
CA ASP A 132 -18.19 -10.20 -10.29
C ASP A 132 -16.79 -10.81 -10.11
N HIS A 133 -16.44 -11.78 -10.96
CA HIS A 133 -15.16 -12.51 -10.89
C HIS A 133 -14.11 -11.97 -11.88
N GLN A 134 -14.22 -10.73 -12.30
CA GLN A 134 -13.25 -10.10 -13.21
C GLN A 134 -11.95 -9.66 -12.48
N PHE A 135 -11.99 -9.45 -11.18
CA PHE A 135 -10.84 -9.06 -10.34
C PHE A 135 -10.03 -7.90 -10.91
N PRO A 136 -10.64 -6.72 -11.15
CA PRO A 136 -9.90 -5.58 -11.66
C PRO A 136 -8.77 -5.20 -10.70
N SER A 137 -7.64 -4.79 -11.28
CA SER A 137 -6.41 -4.48 -10.53
C SER A 137 -5.48 -3.61 -11.39
N ALA A 138 -4.30 -3.26 -10.92
CA ALA A 138 -3.27 -2.64 -11.73
C ALA A 138 -2.60 -3.69 -12.64
N ASN A 139 -3.27 -4.10 -13.71
CA ASN A 139 -2.83 -5.18 -14.61
C ASN A 139 -3.23 -4.95 -16.07
N THR A 140 -2.75 -3.88 -16.68
CA THR A 140 -3.04 -3.56 -18.08
C THR A 140 -2.23 -4.37 -19.10
N ALA A 141 -1.11 -4.98 -18.68
CA ALA A 141 -0.24 -5.70 -19.60
C ALA A 141 -0.78 -7.06 -20.04
N ILE A 142 -1.26 -7.89 -19.09
CA ILE A 142 -1.73 -9.24 -19.43
C ILE A 142 -2.89 -9.22 -20.43
N PRO A 143 -3.93 -8.39 -20.26
CA PRO A 143 -4.97 -8.26 -21.27
C PRO A 143 -4.45 -7.81 -22.65
N ALA A 144 -3.49 -6.88 -22.68
CA ALA A 144 -2.89 -6.42 -23.93
C ALA A 144 -2.07 -7.52 -24.62
N MET A 145 -1.27 -8.29 -23.86
CA MET A 145 -0.47 -9.40 -24.40
C MET A 145 -1.32 -10.58 -24.92
N LEU A 146 -2.54 -10.71 -24.41
CA LEU A 146 -3.48 -11.78 -24.81
C LEU A 146 -4.51 -11.29 -25.85
N ASP A 147 -4.33 -10.10 -26.42
CA ASP A 147 -5.29 -9.48 -27.35
C ASP A 147 -6.74 -9.52 -26.82
N MET A 148 -6.90 -9.31 -25.50
CA MET A 148 -8.24 -9.27 -24.89
C MET A 148 -9.01 -8.03 -25.37
N PRO A 149 -10.36 -8.07 -25.38
CA PRO A 149 -11.15 -6.91 -25.75
C PRO A 149 -10.79 -5.67 -24.95
N GLU A 150 -10.79 -4.50 -25.57
CA GLU A 150 -10.38 -3.21 -24.98
C GLU A 150 -11.12 -2.91 -23.65
N TRP A 151 -12.39 -3.32 -23.51
CA TRP A 151 -13.14 -3.10 -22.29
C TRP A 151 -12.52 -3.73 -21.04
N VAL A 152 -11.68 -4.77 -21.20
CA VAL A 152 -10.96 -5.39 -20.06
C VAL A 152 -9.94 -4.42 -19.48
N ASN A 153 -9.13 -3.79 -20.35
CA ASN A 153 -8.20 -2.74 -19.90
C ASN A 153 -8.95 -1.51 -19.39
N GLN A 154 -10.08 -1.17 -19.99
CA GLN A 154 -10.92 -0.07 -19.50
C GLN A 154 -11.40 -0.31 -18.07
N LYS A 155 -11.78 -1.56 -17.70
CA LYS A 155 -12.11 -1.92 -16.31
C LYS A 155 -10.94 -1.73 -15.35
N HIS A 156 -9.71 -2.07 -15.76
CA HIS A 156 -8.53 -1.80 -14.95
C HIS A 156 -8.28 -0.31 -14.76
N LEU A 157 -8.50 0.51 -15.79
CA LEU A 157 -8.37 1.98 -15.71
C LEU A 157 -9.41 2.57 -14.74
N GLU A 158 -10.68 2.19 -14.88
CA GLU A 158 -11.78 2.63 -14.02
C GLU A 158 -11.53 2.24 -12.55
N PHE A 159 -11.04 1.02 -12.30
CA PHE A 159 -10.72 0.54 -10.96
C PHE A 159 -9.60 1.35 -10.29
N ASN A 160 -8.59 1.77 -11.06
CA ASN A 160 -7.45 2.52 -10.55
C ASN A 160 -7.68 4.05 -10.56
N ASP A 161 -8.81 4.54 -11.05
CA ASP A 161 -9.11 5.97 -11.04
C ASP A 161 -9.30 6.49 -9.62
N GLY A 162 -8.52 7.52 -9.29
CA GLY A 162 -8.53 8.17 -7.98
C GLY A 162 -8.00 7.30 -6.82
N VAL A 163 -7.26 6.21 -7.08
CA VAL A 163 -6.60 5.41 -6.02
C VAL A 163 -5.44 6.16 -5.38
N MET A 164 -4.81 7.05 -6.13
CA MET A 164 -3.71 7.91 -5.68
C MET A 164 -3.92 9.36 -6.13
N ARG A 165 -3.22 10.25 -5.47
CA ARG A 165 -3.12 11.66 -5.80
C ARG A 165 -1.67 12.10 -5.82
N VAL A 166 -1.33 13.03 -6.72
CA VAL A 166 -0.06 13.76 -6.74
C VAL A 166 -0.35 15.22 -6.55
N ASP A 167 0.48 15.92 -5.76
CA ASP A 167 0.37 17.36 -5.49
C ASP A 167 1.77 18.00 -5.59
N LEU A 168 1.95 18.93 -6.49
CA LEU A 168 3.08 19.87 -6.49
C LEU A 168 2.83 20.86 -5.35
N PHE A 169 3.32 20.51 -4.16
CA PHE A 169 2.91 21.12 -2.91
C PHE A 169 3.65 22.40 -2.57
N ALA A 170 4.98 22.36 -2.70
CA ALA A 170 5.83 23.47 -2.26
C ALA A 170 7.04 23.68 -3.15
N VAL A 171 7.62 24.87 -3.07
CA VAL A 171 8.96 25.18 -3.58
C VAL A 171 9.80 25.81 -2.46
N LYS A 172 11.08 25.43 -2.37
CA LYS A 172 12.05 25.98 -1.41
C LYS A 172 13.18 26.66 -2.15
N GLU A 173 13.55 27.86 -1.75
CA GLU A 173 14.71 28.56 -2.31
C GLU A 173 16.03 27.94 -1.83
N GLY A 174 17.05 27.94 -2.67
CA GLY A 174 18.39 27.41 -2.36
C GLY A 174 18.57 25.91 -2.65
N GLY A 175 17.50 25.17 -3.00
CA GLY A 175 17.59 23.77 -3.44
C GLY A 175 17.97 22.78 -2.34
N THR A 176 17.67 23.08 -1.07
CA THR A 176 17.93 22.21 0.10
C THR A 176 16.66 21.91 0.88
N ILE A 177 16.65 20.79 1.61
CA ILE A 177 15.48 20.39 2.42
C ILE A 177 15.25 21.31 3.62
N ASP A 178 16.29 21.95 4.15
CA ASP A 178 16.22 22.78 5.36
C ASP A 178 15.65 24.17 5.13
N ALA A 179 15.53 24.59 3.88
CA ALA A 179 14.93 25.89 3.56
C ALA A 179 13.42 25.86 3.85
N PRO A 180 12.85 27.01 4.31
CA PRO A 180 11.42 27.09 4.58
C PRO A 180 10.62 26.88 3.28
N PRO A 181 9.51 26.12 3.33
CA PRO A 181 8.66 25.89 2.17
C PRO A 181 7.81 27.13 1.88
N ILE A 182 7.71 27.49 0.61
CA ILE A 182 6.65 28.38 0.10
C ILE A 182 5.52 27.47 -0.34
N ALA A 183 4.49 27.34 0.50
CA ALA A 183 3.44 26.36 0.39
C ALA A 183 2.10 26.84 1.00
N PRO A 184 0.96 26.24 0.57
CA PRO A 184 0.84 25.36 -0.58
C PRO A 184 0.91 26.16 -1.90
N LEU A 185 1.49 25.56 -2.95
CA LEU A 185 1.44 26.17 -4.29
C LEU A 185 -0.01 26.21 -4.77
N ARG A 186 -0.46 27.34 -5.30
CA ARG A 186 -1.85 27.64 -5.72
C ARG A 186 -2.82 27.89 -4.55
N PRO A 187 -3.67 28.93 -4.71
CA PRO A 187 -3.77 29.79 -5.89
C PRO A 187 -2.58 30.75 -6.07
N GLU A 188 -1.84 31.01 -4.99
CA GLU A 188 -0.64 31.85 -5.02
C GLU A 188 0.59 31.03 -5.35
N VAL A 189 1.32 31.44 -6.38
CA VAL A 189 2.54 30.78 -6.83
C VAL A 189 3.69 31.78 -6.79
N PRO A 190 4.81 31.46 -6.13
CA PRO A 190 5.93 32.40 -5.98
C PRO A 190 6.62 32.62 -7.33
N GLU A 191 7.20 33.81 -7.45
CA GLU A 191 7.99 34.21 -8.60
C GLU A 191 9.39 33.58 -8.52
N LEU A 192 9.80 32.83 -9.55
CA LEU A 192 11.13 32.26 -9.62
C LEU A 192 12.14 33.29 -10.17
N VAL A 193 13.37 33.24 -9.63
CA VAL A 193 14.46 34.16 -10.03
C VAL A 193 15.46 33.42 -10.91
N PRO A 194 15.72 33.86 -12.16
CA PRO A 194 16.74 33.26 -13.00
C PRO A 194 18.12 33.17 -12.33
N GLY A 195 18.81 32.06 -12.51
CA GLY A 195 20.12 31.79 -11.90
C GLY A 195 20.08 31.32 -10.44
N ARG A 196 18.89 31.08 -9.86
CA ARG A 196 18.76 30.52 -8.52
C ARG A 196 18.37 29.04 -8.54
N ALA A 197 18.82 28.32 -7.51
CA ALA A 197 18.43 26.93 -7.26
C ALA A 197 17.16 26.86 -6.44
N TYR A 198 16.36 25.85 -6.70
CA TYR A 198 15.08 25.56 -6.05
C TYR A 198 14.96 24.07 -5.74
N LEU A 199 14.19 23.74 -4.70
CA LEU A 199 13.72 22.40 -4.41
C LEU A 199 12.20 22.39 -4.57
N LEU A 200 11.69 21.56 -5.48
CA LEU A 200 10.27 21.34 -5.70
C LEU A 200 9.85 20.11 -4.87
N GLU A 201 8.85 20.29 -4.03
CA GLU A 201 8.29 19.25 -3.16
C GLU A 201 7.03 18.67 -3.79
N THR A 202 7.07 17.38 -4.07
CA THR A 202 5.95 16.63 -4.67
C THR A 202 5.42 15.62 -3.66
N VAL A 203 4.13 15.65 -3.38
CA VAL A 203 3.46 14.73 -2.45
C VAL A 203 2.70 13.67 -3.23
N ILE A 204 2.86 12.41 -2.87
CA ILE A 204 2.05 11.28 -3.36
C ILE A 204 1.20 10.79 -2.19
N ARG A 205 -0.12 10.67 -2.39
CA ARG A 205 -1.07 10.23 -1.36
C ARG A 205 -1.88 9.04 -1.86
N THR A 206 -2.02 7.99 -1.03
CA THR A 206 -2.97 6.90 -1.28
C THR A 206 -4.36 7.29 -0.76
N LEU A 207 -5.40 7.03 -1.57
CA LEU A 207 -6.78 7.41 -1.26
C LEU A 207 -7.70 6.19 -1.11
N LYS A 208 -7.93 5.44 -2.18
CA LYS A 208 -8.85 4.30 -2.22
C LYS A 208 -8.10 2.97 -2.14
N MET A 209 -7.11 2.87 -1.24
CA MET A 209 -6.24 1.70 -1.14
C MET A 209 -6.51 0.94 0.16
N GLY A 210 -6.62 -0.38 0.09
CA GLY A 210 -6.71 -1.26 1.25
C GLY A 210 -5.38 -1.89 1.66
N HIS A 211 -4.37 -1.87 0.79
CA HIS A 211 -3.04 -2.43 1.03
C HIS A 211 -1.96 -1.58 0.36
N LEU A 212 -0.69 -1.94 0.50
CA LEU A 212 0.43 -1.25 -0.15
C LEU A 212 0.25 -1.23 -1.68
N PHE A 213 0.64 -0.15 -2.32
CA PHE A 213 0.77 -0.05 -3.77
C PHE A 213 2.27 0.12 -4.15
N THR A 214 2.83 -0.64 -5.10
CA THR A 214 2.25 -1.80 -5.75
C THR A 214 2.54 -3.04 -4.93
N GLN A 215 1.66 -4.02 -5.00
CA GLN A 215 1.87 -5.31 -4.35
C GLN A 215 1.91 -6.44 -5.40
N GLY A 216 2.10 -7.66 -4.95
CA GLY A 216 2.26 -8.82 -5.79
C GLY A 216 3.69 -8.96 -6.26
N THR A 217 3.90 -9.06 -7.57
CA THR A 217 5.24 -9.11 -8.17
C THR A 217 5.84 -7.71 -8.29
N ALA A 218 6.07 -7.07 -7.12
CA ALA A 218 6.58 -5.71 -7.02
C ALA A 218 7.97 -5.53 -7.67
N ASP A 219 8.70 -6.62 -7.83
CA ASP A 219 9.99 -6.70 -8.51
C ASP A 219 9.94 -6.37 -10.00
N SER A 220 8.81 -6.60 -10.66
CA SER A 220 8.63 -6.37 -12.10
C SER A 220 7.61 -5.28 -12.45
N ASN A 221 6.95 -4.67 -11.46
CA ASN A 221 6.04 -3.56 -11.68
C ASN A 221 6.82 -2.23 -11.70
N GLU A 222 6.50 -1.36 -12.64
CA GLU A 222 7.00 0.01 -12.65
C GLU A 222 5.91 0.98 -12.24
N VAL A 223 6.15 1.73 -11.17
CA VAL A 223 5.39 2.92 -10.79
C VAL A 223 6.38 4.03 -10.57
N TRP A 224 6.31 5.10 -11.35
CA TRP A 224 7.30 6.15 -11.29
C TRP A 224 6.71 7.54 -11.47
N LEU A 225 7.43 8.54 -10.98
CA LEU A 225 7.12 9.93 -11.25
C LEU A 225 7.82 10.39 -12.55
N ASP A 226 7.00 10.78 -13.51
CA ASP A 226 7.43 11.48 -14.73
C ASP A 226 7.31 12.98 -14.48
N VAL A 227 8.45 13.66 -14.29
CA VAL A 227 8.53 15.09 -13.97
C VAL A 227 9.20 15.85 -15.10
N ARG A 228 8.56 16.95 -15.51
CA ARG A 228 9.07 17.83 -16.56
C ARG A 228 8.94 19.30 -16.18
N LEU A 229 10.03 20.04 -16.29
CA LEU A 229 10.03 21.49 -16.24
C LEU A 229 10.24 22.06 -17.65
N THR A 230 9.36 22.97 -18.07
CA THR A 230 9.47 23.63 -19.38
C THR A 230 9.40 25.16 -19.24
N ALA A 231 10.21 25.86 -20.01
CA ALA A 231 10.20 27.32 -20.12
C ALA A 231 10.68 27.72 -21.50
N ASP A 232 10.16 28.81 -22.04
CA ASP A 232 10.54 29.36 -23.35
C ASP A 232 10.55 28.31 -24.49
N GLY A 233 9.58 27.36 -24.46
CA GLY A 233 9.43 26.31 -25.46
C GLY A 233 10.46 25.15 -25.35
N ARG A 234 11.30 25.11 -24.31
CA ARG A 234 12.31 24.07 -24.09
C ARG A 234 12.12 23.36 -22.74
N THR A 235 12.55 22.13 -22.67
CA THR A 235 12.67 21.39 -21.39
C THR A 235 13.91 21.90 -20.66
N ILE A 236 13.75 22.34 -19.40
CA ILE A 236 14.82 22.84 -18.54
C ILE A 236 15.12 21.92 -17.37
N GLY A 237 14.28 20.90 -17.16
CA GLY A 237 14.47 19.87 -16.13
C GLY A 237 13.66 18.62 -16.45
N ARG A 238 14.20 17.43 -16.14
CA ARG A 238 13.59 16.14 -16.48
C ARG A 238 13.95 15.04 -15.46
N SER A 239 12.94 14.27 -15.04
CA SER A 239 13.08 12.97 -14.36
C SER A 239 11.97 12.05 -14.86
N GLY A 240 12.18 10.74 -14.87
CA GLY A 240 11.18 9.78 -15.36
C GLY A 240 11.07 9.69 -16.89
N GLY A 241 12.05 10.20 -17.65
CA GLY A 241 12.14 9.97 -19.08
C GLY A 241 12.46 8.50 -19.39
N VAL A 242 12.31 8.11 -20.67
CA VAL A 242 12.54 6.74 -21.09
C VAL A 242 13.60 6.67 -22.19
N ALA A 243 14.30 5.53 -22.28
CA ALA A 243 15.19 5.16 -23.37
C ALA A 243 14.41 4.72 -24.60
N ALA A 244 15.10 4.47 -25.71
CA ALA A 244 14.47 4.07 -26.97
C ALA A 244 13.78 2.70 -26.91
N ASP A 245 14.26 1.81 -26.06
CA ASP A 245 13.66 0.49 -25.78
C ASP A 245 12.50 0.53 -24.77
N GLY A 246 12.18 1.71 -24.25
CA GLY A 246 11.12 1.91 -23.27
C GLY A 246 11.58 1.73 -21.83
N GLU A 247 12.87 1.56 -21.53
CA GLU A 247 13.39 1.55 -20.17
C GLU A 247 13.19 2.92 -19.50
N VAL A 248 12.66 2.93 -18.29
CA VAL A 248 12.53 4.14 -17.49
C VAL A 248 13.89 4.50 -16.88
N ASP A 249 14.25 5.79 -16.87
CA ASP A 249 15.51 6.26 -16.29
C ASP A 249 15.66 5.72 -14.85
N PRO A 250 16.67 4.88 -14.57
CA PRO A 250 16.83 4.23 -13.26
C PRO A 250 17.08 5.21 -12.10
N TRP A 251 17.44 6.46 -12.41
CA TRP A 251 17.60 7.54 -11.41
C TRP A 251 16.30 8.28 -11.10
N SER A 252 15.17 7.80 -11.58
CA SER A 252 13.85 8.36 -11.28
C SER A 252 13.35 7.91 -9.91
N HIS A 253 12.33 8.59 -9.38
CA HIS A 253 11.64 8.11 -8.19
C HIS A 253 10.64 7.02 -8.57
N PHE A 254 10.81 5.83 -7.98
CA PHE A 254 9.92 4.70 -8.14
C PHE A 254 9.13 4.42 -6.84
N VAL A 255 7.82 4.23 -6.97
CA VAL A 255 6.94 3.75 -5.89
C VAL A 255 6.87 2.24 -5.95
N ASN A 256 7.97 1.58 -5.59
CA ASN A 256 8.12 0.12 -5.62
C ASN A 256 9.02 -0.37 -4.47
N ALA A 257 9.29 -1.68 -4.44
CA ALA A 257 10.33 -2.28 -3.63
C ALA A 257 11.45 -2.79 -4.55
N TYR A 258 12.68 -2.37 -4.29
CA TYR A 258 13.87 -2.87 -5.00
C TYR A 258 14.40 -4.10 -4.28
N VAL A 259 13.99 -5.28 -4.73
CA VAL A 259 14.20 -6.55 -4.03
C VAL A 259 15.52 -7.19 -4.46
N LEU A 260 16.24 -7.77 -3.50
CA LEU A 260 17.54 -8.41 -3.66
C LEU A 260 17.49 -9.88 -3.29
N ASP A 261 18.40 -10.67 -3.92
CA ASP A 261 18.79 -11.99 -3.46
C ASP A 261 19.82 -11.91 -2.31
N ARG A 262 20.24 -13.05 -1.77
CA ARG A 262 21.26 -13.12 -0.69
C ARG A 262 22.66 -12.63 -1.09
N GLN A 263 22.96 -12.57 -2.38
CA GLN A 263 24.21 -12.07 -2.95
C GLN A 263 24.16 -10.58 -3.28
N GLY A 264 23.01 -9.92 -3.06
CA GLY A 264 22.78 -8.52 -3.40
C GLY A 264 22.55 -8.29 -4.89
N ASN A 265 22.12 -9.30 -5.65
CA ASN A 265 21.63 -9.10 -7.01
C ASN A 265 20.16 -8.68 -6.97
N ARG A 266 19.76 -7.81 -7.91
CA ARG A 266 18.36 -7.44 -8.10
C ARG A 266 17.53 -8.68 -8.49
N ILE A 267 16.36 -8.81 -7.90
CA ILE A 267 15.32 -9.71 -8.37
C ILE A 267 14.61 -8.99 -9.53
N ASP A 268 14.83 -9.46 -10.75
CA ASP A 268 14.37 -8.84 -12.01
C ASP A 268 13.69 -9.82 -12.97
N ARG A 269 13.55 -11.09 -12.58
CA ARG A 269 13.05 -12.20 -13.42
C ARG A 269 11.86 -12.90 -12.82
N ARG A 270 11.23 -12.32 -11.81
CA ARG A 270 10.17 -12.92 -11.02
C ARG A 270 10.57 -14.24 -10.37
N ASN A 271 11.85 -14.38 -10.05
CA ASN A 271 12.44 -15.52 -9.35
C ASN A 271 12.15 -15.42 -7.84
N ALA A 272 10.88 -15.60 -7.48
CA ALA A 272 10.36 -15.40 -6.14
C ALA A 272 11.10 -16.21 -5.06
N GLN A 273 11.63 -17.39 -5.43
CA GLN A 273 12.39 -18.27 -4.52
C GLN A 273 13.71 -17.65 -4.04
N ASP A 274 14.24 -16.66 -4.76
CA ASP A 274 15.51 -15.99 -4.45
C ASP A 274 15.30 -14.68 -3.67
N ILE A 275 14.05 -14.24 -3.48
CA ILE A 275 13.73 -13.01 -2.73
C ILE A 275 14.29 -13.11 -1.32
N PHE A 276 15.10 -12.10 -0.92
CA PHE A 276 15.72 -12.09 0.39
C PHE A 276 15.45 -10.81 1.18
N ILE A 277 15.76 -9.62 0.64
CA ILE A 277 15.55 -8.33 1.30
C ILE A 277 15.36 -7.20 0.28
N PRO A 278 14.56 -6.17 0.56
CA PRO A 278 14.59 -4.96 -0.24
C PRO A 278 15.81 -4.08 0.10
N LEU A 279 16.46 -3.50 -0.91
CA LEU A 279 17.43 -2.41 -0.76
C LEU A 279 16.73 -1.12 -0.31
N TYR A 280 15.56 -0.84 -0.91
CA TYR A 280 14.61 0.17 -0.46
C TYR A 280 13.17 -0.32 -0.70
N ASN A 281 12.25 0.27 0.06
CA ASN A 281 10.82 0.07 -0.13
C ASN A 281 10.11 1.43 -0.05
N HIS A 282 9.66 1.93 -1.19
CA HIS A 282 8.91 3.18 -1.34
C HIS A 282 7.40 2.95 -1.51
N GLN A 283 6.92 1.73 -1.29
CA GLN A 283 5.48 1.45 -1.33
C GLN A 283 4.76 2.26 -0.25
N ILE A 284 3.59 2.79 -0.61
CA ILE A 284 2.83 3.69 0.26
C ILE A 284 1.66 2.92 0.89
N PRO A 285 1.58 2.83 2.23
CA PRO A 285 0.47 2.18 2.92
C PRO A 285 -0.88 2.89 2.71
N PRO A 286 -2.00 2.20 3.01
CA PRO A 286 -3.33 2.79 2.96
C PRO A 286 -3.42 4.07 3.80
N GLY A 287 -3.94 5.13 3.20
CA GLY A 287 -4.10 6.41 3.89
C GLY A 287 -2.80 7.12 4.26
N ALA A 288 -1.65 6.70 3.74
CA ALA A 288 -0.37 7.36 3.94
C ALA A 288 0.08 8.17 2.72
N ALA A 289 1.17 8.91 2.89
CA ALA A 289 1.77 9.74 1.84
C ALA A 289 3.27 9.49 1.72
N ASP A 290 3.86 9.98 0.65
CA ASP A 290 5.30 10.13 0.46
C ASP A 290 5.61 11.53 -0.07
N VAL A 291 6.80 12.08 0.26
CA VAL A 291 7.30 13.36 -0.25
C VAL A 291 8.54 13.11 -1.08
N VAL A 292 8.56 13.64 -2.30
CA VAL A 292 9.68 13.50 -3.23
C VAL A 292 10.27 14.86 -3.53
N HIS A 293 11.59 14.97 -3.39
CA HIS A 293 12.35 16.21 -3.51
C HIS A 293 13.01 16.29 -4.88
N TYR A 294 12.70 17.35 -5.66
CA TYR A 294 13.29 17.61 -6.96
C TYR A 294 14.07 18.91 -6.96
N ARG A 295 15.39 18.84 -7.16
CA ARG A 295 16.24 20.02 -7.28
C ARG A 295 16.37 20.48 -8.72
N PHE A 296 16.31 21.78 -8.95
CA PHE A 296 16.65 22.40 -10.23
C PHE A 296 17.25 23.80 -10.03
N GLU A 297 18.03 24.24 -11.00
CA GLU A 297 18.49 25.63 -11.12
C GLU A 297 17.77 26.30 -12.28
N LEU A 298 17.14 27.44 -12.04
CA LEU A 298 16.48 28.16 -13.12
C LEU A 298 17.53 28.82 -14.02
N PRO A 299 17.62 28.43 -15.33
CA PRO A 299 18.63 29.03 -16.22
C PRO A 299 18.48 30.57 -16.29
N GLY A 300 19.63 31.26 -16.29
CA GLY A 300 19.68 32.72 -16.23
C GLY A 300 19.09 33.46 -17.44
N ASP A 301 18.87 32.71 -18.53
CA ASP A 301 18.29 33.23 -19.80
C ASP A 301 16.77 33.06 -19.91
N VAL A 302 16.12 32.33 -18.97
CA VAL A 302 14.66 32.13 -18.99
C VAL A 302 13.92 33.43 -18.73
N ARG A 303 12.89 33.68 -19.54
CA ARG A 303 12.03 34.87 -19.45
C ARG A 303 10.54 34.53 -19.44
N GLY A 304 10.14 33.42 -19.99
CA GLY A 304 8.75 32.93 -19.93
C GLY A 304 8.44 32.24 -18.61
N PRO A 305 7.15 32.02 -18.31
CA PRO A 305 6.74 31.23 -17.15
C PRO A 305 7.33 29.81 -17.19
N VAL A 306 7.66 29.28 -16.01
CA VAL A 306 8.10 27.89 -15.86
C VAL A 306 6.91 27.00 -15.57
N THR A 307 6.65 26.04 -16.44
CA THR A 307 5.63 25.00 -16.19
C THR A 307 6.29 23.77 -15.58
N ALA A 308 5.88 23.40 -14.39
CA ALA A 308 6.17 22.12 -13.77
C ALA A 308 4.98 21.18 -13.98
N GLU A 309 5.25 20.00 -14.54
CA GLU A 309 4.28 18.92 -14.73
C GLU A 309 4.80 17.66 -14.07
N VAL A 310 3.93 16.96 -13.35
CA VAL A 310 4.21 15.67 -12.73
C VAL A 310 3.10 14.68 -13.07
N ARG A 311 3.48 13.46 -13.42
CA ARG A 311 2.56 12.35 -13.62
C ARG A 311 3.06 11.14 -12.84
N LEU A 312 2.18 10.50 -12.10
CA LEU A 312 2.43 9.18 -11.51
C LEU A 312 1.96 8.13 -12.51
N LEU A 313 2.89 7.40 -13.06
CA LEU A 313 2.68 6.44 -14.14
C LEU A 313 2.85 5.00 -13.62
N TYR A 314 2.12 4.06 -14.22
CA TYR A 314 2.18 2.63 -13.93
C TYR A 314 2.30 1.81 -15.20
N ARG A 315 3.20 0.83 -15.19
CA ARG A 315 3.34 -0.25 -16.16
C ARG A 315 3.55 -1.59 -15.44
N LYS A 316 2.85 -2.64 -15.88
CA LYS A 316 2.85 -3.94 -15.19
C LYS A 316 4.21 -4.63 -15.20
N PHE A 317 4.92 -4.60 -16.34
CA PHE A 317 6.22 -5.24 -16.48
C PHE A 317 7.26 -4.23 -16.93
N ASP A 318 8.39 -4.20 -16.23
CA ASP A 318 9.53 -3.36 -16.60
C ASP A 318 10.24 -3.89 -17.86
N THR A 319 11.06 -3.05 -18.45
CA THR A 319 11.79 -3.39 -19.68
C THR A 319 12.79 -4.54 -19.44
N THR A 320 13.46 -4.56 -18.30
CA THR A 320 14.43 -5.61 -17.94
C THR A 320 13.75 -6.99 -17.92
N TYR A 321 12.58 -7.11 -17.31
CA TYR A 321 11.83 -8.37 -17.31
C TYR A 321 11.35 -8.77 -18.71
N MET A 322 10.86 -7.83 -19.48
CA MET A 322 10.36 -8.08 -20.83
C MET A 322 11.51 -8.50 -21.78
N GLN A 323 12.69 -7.90 -21.67
CA GLN A 323 13.88 -8.30 -22.40
C GLN A 323 14.38 -9.70 -21.98
N TYR A 324 14.27 -10.05 -20.70
CA TYR A 324 14.55 -11.42 -20.26
C TYR A 324 13.62 -12.45 -20.92
N VAL A 325 12.34 -12.10 -21.13
CA VAL A 325 11.33 -13.02 -21.70
C VAL A 325 11.43 -13.10 -23.23
N PHE A 326 11.63 -11.97 -23.93
CA PHE A 326 11.50 -11.86 -25.37
C PHE A 326 12.82 -11.60 -26.12
N GLY A 327 13.91 -11.41 -25.40
CA GLY A 327 15.24 -11.10 -25.96
C GLY A 327 15.67 -9.66 -25.75
N GLU A 328 16.99 -9.41 -25.77
CA GLU A 328 17.62 -8.12 -25.46
C GLU A 328 17.18 -6.96 -26.36
N ASP A 329 16.76 -7.27 -27.60
CA ASP A 329 16.28 -6.27 -28.57
C ASP A 329 14.79 -5.87 -28.38
N TYR A 330 14.11 -6.44 -27.39
CA TYR A 330 12.69 -6.15 -27.17
C TYR A 330 12.48 -4.69 -26.73
N VAL A 331 11.60 -3.98 -27.45
CA VAL A 331 11.11 -2.65 -27.07
C VAL A 331 9.85 -2.80 -26.25
N ASN A 332 9.83 -2.23 -25.05
CA ASN A 332 8.69 -2.36 -24.15
C ASN A 332 7.55 -1.43 -24.51
N GLU A 333 6.62 -1.94 -25.30
CA GLU A 333 5.40 -1.26 -25.76
C GLU A 333 4.16 -1.63 -24.94
N LEU A 334 4.33 -2.17 -23.72
CA LEU A 334 3.20 -2.48 -22.86
C LEU A 334 2.46 -1.22 -22.40
N PRO A 335 1.13 -1.32 -22.24
CA PRO A 335 0.31 -0.17 -21.88
C PRO A 335 0.74 0.48 -20.57
N VAL A 336 0.89 1.80 -20.59
CA VAL A 336 1.16 2.64 -19.41
C VAL A 336 -0.11 3.38 -19.05
N MET A 337 -0.48 3.39 -17.77
CA MET A 337 -1.60 4.22 -17.29
C MET A 337 -1.12 5.36 -16.40
N THR A 338 -1.83 6.48 -16.45
CA THR A 338 -1.69 7.58 -15.50
C THR A 338 -2.56 7.30 -14.27
N LEU A 339 -1.93 7.19 -13.09
CA LEU A 339 -2.62 7.07 -11.81
C LEU A 339 -3.05 8.42 -11.25
N ALA A 340 -2.20 9.43 -11.42
CA ALA A 340 -2.45 10.82 -10.99
C ALA A 340 -1.54 11.77 -11.74
N SER A 341 -1.91 13.05 -11.80
CA SER A 341 -1.08 14.11 -12.38
C SER A 341 -1.36 15.45 -11.71
N ASP A 342 -0.36 16.33 -11.75
CA ASP A 342 -0.51 17.72 -11.32
C ASP A 342 0.35 18.65 -12.15
N ARG A 343 -0.03 19.95 -12.18
CA ARG A 343 0.64 20.98 -12.96
C ARG A 343 0.61 22.32 -12.25
N VAL A 344 1.77 22.99 -12.20
CA VAL A 344 1.93 24.35 -11.68
C VAL A 344 2.71 25.20 -12.67
N VAL A 345 2.31 26.47 -12.82
CA VAL A 345 3.01 27.45 -13.68
C VAL A 345 3.56 28.57 -12.80
N PHE A 346 4.87 28.66 -12.71
CA PHE A 346 5.57 29.68 -11.93
C PHE A 346 5.81 30.95 -12.76
N PRO A 347 5.48 32.12 -12.25
CA PRO A 347 5.96 33.39 -12.83
C PRO A 347 7.48 33.49 -12.66
N VAL A 348 8.13 34.21 -13.57
CA VAL A 348 9.59 34.44 -13.56
C VAL A 348 9.86 35.93 -13.39
N ARG A 349 10.77 36.28 -12.46
CA ARG A 349 11.12 37.66 -12.16
C ARG A 349 11.67 38.40 -13.40
N GLY A 350 11.03 39.50 -13.73
CA GLY A 350 11.37 40.30 -14.93
C GLY A 350 10.98 39.64 -16.26
N GLY A 351 10.18 38.60 -16.20
CA GLY A 351 9.66 37.84 -17.35
C GLY A 351 8.23 38.22 -17.73
N THR A 352 7.63 37.39 -18.58
CA THR A 352 6.23 37.52 -18.95
C THR A 352 5.30 37.00 -17.86
N ALA A 353 4.10 37.57 -17.73
CA ALA A 353 3.14 37.17 -16.70
C ALA A 353 2.71 35.69 -16.85
N ALA A 354 2.63 34.99 -15.73
CA ALA A 354 2.02 33.66 -15.68
C ALA A 354 0.49 33.78 -15.63
N PRO A 355 -0.25 32.78 -16.16
CA PRO A 355 -1.70 32.72 -15.99
C PRO A 355 -2.10 32.57 -14.54
N SER A 356 -3.26 33.14 -14.15
CA SER A 356 -3.87 32.82 -12.85
C SER A 356 -4.22 31.33 -12.77
N GLN A 357 -4.00 30.74 -11.62
CA GLN A 357 -4.28 29.31 -11.39
C GLN A 357 -5.34 29.16 -10.31
N PRO A 358 -6.27 28.20 -10.46
CA PRO A 358 -7.25 27.94 -9.42
C PRO A 358 -6.56 27.37 -8.17
N ALA A 359 -7.23 27.47 -7.02
CA ALA A 359 -6.83 26.74 -5.83
C ALA A 359 -6.76 25.23 -6.14
N GLY A 360 -5.96 24.50 -5.37
CA GLY A 360 -5.94 23.04 -5.46
C GLY A 360 -7.33 22.44 -5.17
N GLU A 361 -7.60 21.26 -5.69
CA GLU A 361 -8.89 20.57 -5.53
C GLU A 361 -9.18 20.15 -4.08
N PHE A 362 -8.17 20.18 -3.21
CA PHE A 362 -8.27 19.73 -1.83
C PHE A 362 -8.09 20.88 -0.85
N PRO A 363 -8.72 20.79 0.35
CA PRO A 363 -8.55 21.78 1.39
C PRO A 363 -7.08 21.99 1.77
N GLU A 364 -6.70 23.21 2.10
CA GLU A 364 -5.32 23.56 2.49
C GLU A 364 -4.80 22.66 3.63
N TRP A 365 -5.62 22.44 4.66
CA TRP A 365 -5.23 21.60 5.80
C TRP A 365 -4.86 20.17 5.37
N GLN A 366 -5.58 19.61 4.40
CA GLN A 366 -5.34 18.24 3.93
C GLN A 366 -4.02 18.16 3.15
N ARG A 367 -3.69 19.18 2.37
CA ARG A 367 -2.42 19.27 1.65
C ARG A 367 -1.24 19.33 2.62
N TRP A 368 -1.34 20.14 3.67
CA TRP A 368 -0.35 20.19 4.74
C TRP A 368 -0.24 18.88 5.51
N ASN A 369 -1.37 18.25 5.82
CA ASN A 369 -1.40 16.96 6.52
C ASN A 369 -0.73 15.86 5.69
N ASP A 370 -1.01 15.77 4.40
CA ASP A 370 -0.39 14.79 3.51
C ASP A 370 1.12 15.00 3.39
N TYR A 371 1.57 16.25 3.30
CA TYR A 371 2.99 16.60 3.31
C TYR A 371 3.65 16.18 4.62
N GLY A 372 3.06 16.52 5.76
CA GLY A 372 3.55 16.11 7.08
C GLY A 372 3.62 14.59 7.25
N ILE A 373 2.61 13.84 6.79
CA ILE A 373 2.60 12.36 6.84
C ILE A 373 3.74 11.78 5.99
N GLY A 374 3.98 12.31 4.79
CA GLY A 374 5.06 11.85 3.93
C GLY A 374 6.45 12.05 4.55
N LEU A 375 6.67 13.21 5.17
CA LEU A 375 7.91 13.52 5.88
C LEU A 375 8.09 12.67 7.15
N LEU A 376 7.02 12.49 7.94
CA LEU A 376 7.04 11.65 9.14
C LEU A 376 7.45 10.21 8.82
N ARG A 377 6.93 9.63 7.75
CA ARG A 377 7.29 8.27 7.33
C ARG A 377 8.78 8.11 6.97
N LYS A 378 9.43 9.16 6.53
CA LYS A 378 10.88 9.19 6.24
C LYS A 378 11.70 9.52 7.48
N GLY A 379 11.13 10.21 8.41
CA GLY A 379 11.82 10.84 9.54
C GLY A 379 12.52 9.91 10.51
N GLY A 380 12.10 8.67 10.67
CA GLY A 380 12.77 7.66 11.51
C GLY A 380 14.21 7.36 11.09
N LYS A 381 14.60 7.74 9.87
CA LYS A 381 15.96 7.61 9.32
C LYS A 381 16.68 8.96 9.20
N SER A 382 15.96 10.07 9.20
CA SER A 382 16.47 11.43 9.01
C SER A 382 15.75 12.42 9.93
N LYS A 383 16.44 12.84 10.99
CA LYS A 383 15.91 13.82 11.96
C LYS A 383 15.53 15.18 11.33
N GLY A 384 16.10 15.53 10.17
CA GLY A 384 15.77 16.76 9.45
C GLY A 384 14.33 16.79 8.95
N GLU A 385 13.82 15.68 8.42
CA GLU A 385 12.45 15.60 7.90
C GLU A 385 11.41 15.59 9.03
N LEU A 386 11.72 15.09 10.22
CA LEU A 386 10.83 15.18 11.39
C LEU A 386 10.55 16.62 11.81
N ARG A 387 11.53 17.53 11.69
CA ARG A 387 11.32 18.96 11.98
C ARG A 387 10.32 19.58 10.99
N GLN A 388 10.47 19.31 9.70
CA GLN A 388 9.53 19.82 8.70
C GLN A 388 8.15 19.16 8.84
N ALA A 389 8.08 17.88 9.24
CA ALA A 389 6.81 17.23 9.58
C ALA A 389 6.12 17.92 10.76
N GLU A 390 6.88 18.29 11.80
CA GLU A 390 6.39 19.05 12.94
C GLU A 390 5.80 20.41 12.51
N GLU A 391 6.54 21.17 11.67
CA GLU A 391 6.08 22.45 11.13
C GLU A 391 4.79 22.29 10.33
N ALA A 392 4.70 21.24 9.51
CA ALA A 392 3.50 20.93 8.72
C ALA A 392 2.28 20.63 9.60
N PHE A 393 2.44 19.80 10.62
CA PHE A 393 1.31 19.43 11.51
C PHE A 393 0.89 20.57 12.44
N ARG A 394 1.80 21.46 12.84
CA ARG A 394 1.43 22.72 13.50
C ARG A 394 0.53 23.56 12.60
N ARG A 395 0.83 23.63 11.31
CA ARG A 395 -0.04 24.34 10.36
C ARG A 395 -1.41 23.69 10.23
N VAL A 396 -1.49 22.35 10.26
CA VAL A 396 -2.78 21.63 10.27
C VAL A 396 -3.59 21.95 11.52
N GLU A 397 -2.95 22.03 12.69
CA GLU A 397 -3.59 22.43 13.95
C GLU A 397 -4.10 23.88 13.89
N GLU A 398 -3.28 24.83 13.37
CA GLU A 398 -3.67 26.23 13.15
C GLU A 398 -4.89 26.38 12.21
N LEU A 399 -5.02 25.46 11.24
CA LEU A 399 -6.16 25.38 10.34
C LEU A 399 -7.40 24.70 10.96
N GLY A 400 -7.35 24.41 12.26
CA GLY A 400 -8.48 23.93 13.06
C GLY A 400 -8.79 22.44 12.87
N GLN A 401 -7.77 21.60 12.62
CA GLN A 401 -7.96 20.16 12.41
C GLN A 401 -7.31 19.33 13.52
N PRO A 402 -8.04 18.34 14.08
CA PRO A 402 -7.53 17.47 15.15
C PRO A 402 -6.41 16.54 14.68
N ASP A 403 -6.26 16.33 13.39
CA ASP A 403 -5.14 15.59 12.78
C ASP A 403 -3.79 16.27 13.07
N GLY A 404 -3.76 17.60 13.21
CA GLY A 404 -2.56 18.37 13.52
C GLY A 404 -1.91 17.89 14.81
N PRO A 405 -2.52 18.09 15.97
CA PRO A 405 -1.94 17.69 17.25
C PRO A 405 -1.83 16.17 17.41
N LEU A 406 -2.70 15.36 16.81
CA LEU A 406 -2.54 13.89 16.80
C LEU A 406 -1.24 13.47 16.08
N ASN A 407 -0.95 14.06 14.92
CA ASN A 407 0.26 13.74 14.16
C ASN A 407 1.51 14.42 14.75
N LEU A 408 1.38 15.55 15.44
CA LEU A 408 2.46 16.10 16.28
C LEU A 408 2.90 15.13 17.36
N ALA A 409 1.95 14.47 18.05
CA ALA A 409 2.28 13.44 19.03
C ALA A 409 3.08 12.29 18.41
N ARG A 410 2.76 11.86 17.18
CA ARG A 410 3.55 10.85 16.44
C ARG A 410 4.99 11.32 16.19
N VAL A 411 5.16 12.59 15.78
CA VAL A 411 6.50 13.19 15.58
C VAL A 411 7.29 13.20 16.88
N TYR A 412 6.68 13.64 17.98
CA TYR A 412 7.35 13.71 19.28
C TYR A 412 7.75 12.34 19.83
N ILE A 413 6.91 11.32 19.62
CA ILE A 413 7.24 9.92 19.95
C ILE A 413 8.46 9.45 19.15
N GLU A 414 8.52 9.73 17.83
CA GLU A 414 9.70 9.39 16.99
C GLU A 414 10.96 10.18 17.39
N GLN A 415 10.80 11.39 17.86
CA GLN A 415 11.91 12.20 18.39
C GLN A 415 12.37 11.78 19.80
N GLY A 416 11.53 11.02 20.52
CA GLY A 416 11.76 10.64 21.91
C GLY A 416 11.42 11.74 22.93
N THR A 417 10.66 12.77 22.53
CA THR A 417 10.20 13.88 23.42
C THR A 417 8.83 13.54 24.01
N VAL A 418 8.78 12.50 24.84
CA VAL A 418 7.53 11.91 25.35
C VAL A 418 7.11 12.43 26.74
N GLU A 419 7.96 13.23 27.40
CA GLU A 419 7.70 13.68 28.78
C GLU A 419 6.63 14.79 28.85
N SER A 420 6.62 15.72 27.90
CA SER A 420 5.67 16.87 27.89
C SER A 420 4.98 17.03 26.54
N GLU A 421 5.76 17.19 25.45
CA GLU A 421 5.25 17.63 24.16
C GLU A 421 4.26 16.64 23.55
N ALA A 422 4.53 15.34 23.66
CA ALA A 422 3.62 14.30 23.15
C ALA A 422 2.32 14.26 23.95
N ILE A 423 2.39 14.39 25.28
CA ILE A 423 1.21 14.39 26.16
C ILE A 423 0.32 15.58 25.83
N GLU A 424 0.88 16.79 25.82
CA GLU A 424 0.14 18.02 25.51
C GLU A 424 -0.52 17.98 24.13
N ALA A 425 0.18 17.42 23.14
CA ALA A 425 -0.38 17.25 21.79
C ALA A 425 -1.58 16.29 21.77
N LEU A 426 -1.51 15.17 22.51
CA LEU A 426 -2.62 14.21 22.61
C LEU A 426 -3.82 14.81 23.36
N GLU A 427 -3.58 15.59 24.42
CA GLU A 427 -4.65 16.31 25.13
C GLU A 427 -5.35 17.32 24.21
N ARG A 428 -4.58 18.09 23.42
CA ARG A 428 -5.16 19.01 22.43
C ARG A 428 -5.95 18.28 21.36
N ALA A 429 -5.43 17.15 20.84
CA ALA A 429 -6.13 16.33 19.83
C ALA A 429 -7.48 15.80 20.34
N ALA A 430 -7.54 15.41 21.62
CA ALA A 430 -8.77 14.96 22.26
C ALA A 430 -9.77 16.09 22.57
N ALA A 431 -9.28 17.34 22.71
CA ALA A 431 -10.09 18.51 23.05
C ALA A 431 -10.76 19.19 21.84
N PHE A 432 -10.43 18.81 20.62
CA PHE A 432 -11.08 19.33 19.41
C PHE A 432 -12.58 18.94 19.34
N ASP A 433 -13.35 19.67 18.55
CA ASP A 433 -14.74 19.35 18.20
C ASP A 433 -14.92 19.41 16.67
N PRO A 434 -15.04 18.27 15.97
CA PRO A 434 -14.95 16.90 16.50
C PRO A 434 -13.52 16.52 16.93
N PRO A 435 -13.37 15.63 17.94
CA PRO A 435 -12.06 15.20 18.42
C PRO A 435 -11.36 14.28 17.41
N ALA A 436 -10.04 14.12 17.57
CA ALA A 436 -9.31 13.06 16.89
C ALA A 436 -9.86 11.67 17.25
N PRO A 437 -9.66 10.64 16.40
CA PRO A 437 -10.11 9.29 16.68
C PRO A 437 -9.61 8.80 18.05
N ARG A 438 -10.54 8.54 18.98
CA ARG A 438 -10.23 8.22 20.39
C ARG A 438 -9.35 6.96 20.56
N TRP A 439 -9.49 5.96 19.68
CA TRP A 439 -8.61 4.80 19.67
C TRP A 439 -7.17 5.16 19.30
N SER A 440 -6.96 6.09 18.36
CA SER A 440 -5.63 6.59 18.03
C SER A 440 -5.04 7.42 19.17
N VAL A 441 -5.81 8.29 19.79
CA VAL A 441 -5.39 9.05 20.99
C VAL A 441 -5.00 8.07 22.11
N ALA A 442 -5.85 7.09 22.41
CA ALA A 442 -5.56 6.09 23.45
C ALA A 442 -4.31 5.26 23.14
N TRP A 443 -4.11 4.86 21.87
CA TRP A 443 -2.91 4.14 21.44
C TRP A 443 -1.63 4.93 21.71
N PHE A 444 -1.56 6.18 21.25
CA PHE A 444 -0.37 7.00 21.43
C PHE A 444 -0.17 7.40 22.90
N THR A 445 -1.25 7.62 23.66
CA THR A 445 -1.18 7.83 25.12
C THR A 445 -0.59 6.58 25.81
N GLY A 446 -1.01 5.39 25.39
CA GLY A 446 -0.46 4.13 25.90
C GLY A 446 1.04 3.99 25.62
N LEU A 447 1.50 4.33 24.40
CA LEU A 447 2.94 4.32 24.07
C LEU A 447 3.72 5.33 24.91
N VAL A 448 3.22 6.54 25.09
CA VAL A 448 3.85 7.58 25.91
C VAL A 448 3.92 7.12 27.37
N ASN A 449 2.85 6.60 27.94
CA ASN A 449 2.83 6.07 29.30
C ASN A 449 3.82 4.90 29.47
N LYS A 450 3.90 3.99 28.50
CA LYS A 450 4.87 2.89 28.52
C LYS A 450 6.31 3.40 28.53
N GLN A 451 6.66 4.35 27.67
CA GLN A 451 8.00 4.94 27.60
C GLN A 451 8.36 5.70 28.88
N ASN A 452 7.40 6.34 29.52
CA ASN A 452 7.58 7.04 30.80
C ASN A 452 7.55 6.13 32.03
N GLY A 453 7.33 4.82 31.84
CA GLY A 453 7.30 3.82 32.91
C GLY A 453 5.96 3.71 33.67
N PHE A 454 4.92 4.41 33.23
CA PHE A 454 3.55 4.34 33.75
C PHE A 454 2.84 3.12 33.16
N LEU A 455 3.33 1.92 33.56
CA LEU A 455 2.93 0.67 32.90
C LEU A 455 1.46 0.30 33.18
N ASP A 456 0.92 0.62 34.35
CA ASP A 456 -0.48 0.31 34.69
C ASP A 456 -1.43 1.18 33.85
N GLU A 457 -1.10 2.45 33.59
CA GLU A 457 -1.82 3.37 32.73
C GLU A 457 -1.71 2.94 31.25
N ALA A 458 -0.53 2.52 30.80
CA ALA A 458 -0.33 1.98 29.46
C ALA A 458 -1.18 0.73 29.20
N ILE A 459 -1.19 -0.20 30.15
CA ILE A 459 -2.05 -1.42 30.11
C ILE A 459 -3.53 -1.00 30.00
N ALA A 460 -3.96 -0.05 30.81
CA ALA A 460 -5.35 0.43 30.76
C ALA A 460 -5.72 1.03 29.40
N ASN A 461 -4.82 1.82 28.80
CA ASN A 461 -5.03 2.40 27.48
C ASN A 461 -5.15 1.31 26.40
N PHE A 462 -4.19 0.39 26.31
CA PHE A 462 -4.20 -0.67 25.29
C PHE A 462 -5.38 -1.63 25.46
N ARG A 463 -5.67 -2.05 26.71
CA ARG A 463 -6.83 -2.91 27.02
C ARG A 463 -8.13 -2.22 26.64
N GLY A 464 -8.28 -0.92 26.96
CA GLY A 464 -9.47 -0.15 26.60
C GLY A 464 -9.73 -0.08 25.10
N ILE A 465 -8.68 -0.16 24.25
CA ILE A 465 -8.84 -0.24 22.80
C ILE A 465 -9.21 -1.67 22.37
N VAL A 466 -8.57 -2.70 22.94
CA VAL A 466 -8.88 -4.12 22.65
C VAL A 466 -10.34 -4.46 22.98
N GLU A 467 -10.87 -3.88 24.04
CA GLU A 467 -12.24 -4.09 24.54
C GLU A 467 -13.27 -3.09 23.96
N LEU A 468 -12.83 -2.22 23.04
CA LEU A 468 -13.68 -1.18 22.49
C LEU A 468 -14.77 -1.77 21.58
N ASP A 469 -16.00 -1.84 22.10
CA ASP A 469 -17.20 -2.30 21.40
C ASP A 469 -18.40 -1.42 21.74
N ASP A 470 -18.55 -0.30 21.05
CA ASP A 470 -19.65 0.62 21.25
C ASP A 470 -20.47 0.89 19.98
N ALA A 471 -21.38 1.85 20.05
CA ALA A 471 -22.28 2.17 18.93
C ALA A 471 -21.50 2.63 17.68
N GLU A 472 -20.48 3.49 17.86
CA GLU A 472 -19.68 4.02 16.75
C GLU A 472 -18.88 2.90 16.07
N THR A 473 -18.14 2.10 16.83
CA THR A 473 -17.30 1.03 16.27
C THR A 473 -18.14 -0.03 15.58
N ARG A 474 -19.30 -0.40 16.16
CA ARG A 474 -20.23 -1.36 15.53
C ARG A 474 -20.85 -0.82 14.24
N GLU A 475 -21.28 0.45 14.21
CA GLU A 475 -21.85 1.07 13.01
C GLU A 475 -20.81 1.14 11.89
N ARG A 476 -19.57 1.51 12.23
CA ARG A 476 -18.45 1.59 11.28
C ARG A 476 -17.83 0.24 10.96
N GLY A 477 -18.15 -0.82 11.70
CA GLY A 477 -17.56 -2.15 11.55
C GLY A 477 -16.10 -2.20 12.00
N PHE A 478 -15.70 -1.47 13.05
CA PHE A 478 -14.34 -1.50 13.58
C PHE A 478 -14.23 -2.52 14.72
N ASP A 479 -13.16 -3.32 14.68
CA ASP A 479 -12.80 -4.32 15.70
C ASP A 479 -11.28 -4.32 15.91
N PHE A 480 -10.81 -3.51 16.84
CA PHE A 480 -9.39 -3.39 17.15
C PHE A 480 -8.83 -4.58 17.93
N SER A 481 -9.67 -5.49 18.41
CA SER A 481 -9.23 -6.75 19.02
C SER A 481 -8.51 -7.68 18.02
N GLN A 482 -8.64 -7.38 16.72
CA GLN A 482 -7.97 -8.06 15.61
C GLN A 482 -6.60 -7.43 15.25
N ASP A 483 -6.20 -6.33 15.87
CA ASP A 483 -4.86 -5.75 15.66
C ASP A 483 -3.81 -6.50 16.50
N TYR A 484 -3.07 -7.40 15.87
CA TYR A 484 -2.06 -8.19 16.58
C TYR A 484 -0.88 -7.34 17.09
N ARG A 485 -0.64 -6.13 16.53
CA ARG A 485 0.37 -5.20 17.05
C ARG A 485 -0.10 -4.58 18.37
N LEU A 486 -1.38 -4.21 18.45
CA LEU A 486 -1.99 -3.74 19.70
C LEU A 486 -1.91 -4.82 20.79
N LEU A 487 -2.25 -6.06 20.43
CA LEU A 487 -2.12 -7.20 21.35
C LEU A 487 -0.66 -7.41 21.76
N GLY A 488 0.28 -7.33 20.83
CA GLY A 488 1.73 -7.40 21.10
C GLY A 488 2.20 -6.34 22.09
N GLU A 489 1.79 -5.08 21.90
CA GLU A 489 2.12 -3.99 22.83
C GLU A 489 1.51 -4.18 24.22
N LEU A 490 0.25 -4.62 24.30
CA LEU A 490 -0.40 -4.96 25.57
C LEU A 490 0.34 -6.10 26.28
N GLY A 491 0.64 -7.19 25.57
CA GLY A 491 1.36 -8.35 26.11
C GLY A 491 2.75 -8.01 26.62
N GLN A 492 3.52 -7.22 25.86
CA GLN A 492 4.84 -6.73 26.28
C GLN A 492 4.74 -5.85 27.52
N THR A 493 3.76 -4.93 27.57
CA THR A 493 3.60 -4.02 28.70
C THR A 493 3.23 -4.78 29.98
N LEU A 494 2.36 -5.80 29.88
CA LEU A 494 2.02 -6.72 30.97
C LEU A 494 3.27 -7.49 31.45
N PHE A 495 4.09 -7.99 30.52
CA PHE A 495 5.33 -8.68 30.84
C PHE A 495 6.33 -7.75 31.55
N GLU A 496 6.51 -6.53 31.08
CA GLU A 496 7.36 -5.52 31.72
C GLU A 496 6.86 -5.16 33.11
N ARG A 497 5.54 -5.04 33.29
CA ARG A 497 4.91 -4.79 34.58
C ARG A 497 5.11 -5.95 35.54
N ALA A 498 5.03 -7.20 35.05
CA ALA A 498 5.31 -8.40 35.85
C ALA A 498 6.75 -8.44 36.38
N LYS A 499 7.74 -7.94 35.60
CA LYS A 499 9.16 -7.85 36.04
C LYS A 499 9.37 -6.86 37.19
N GLN A 500 8.46 -5.91 37.39
CA GLN A 500 8.51 -4.99 38.54
C GLN A 500 8.04 -5.63 39.84
N GLU A 501 7.21 -6.70 39.76
CA GLU A 501 6.74 -7.44 40.91
C GLU A 501 7.82 -8.39 41.44
N ARG A 502 8.61 -7.90 42.42
CA ARG A 502 9.76 -8.62 42.98
C ARG A 502 9.52 -9.13 44.41
N GLY A 503 10.13 -10.25 44.77
CA GLY A 503 10.09 -10.83 46.08
C GLY A 503 8.85 -11.76 46.30
N GLU A 504 8.94 -12.63 47.32
CA GLU A 504 7.96 -13.68 47.57
C GLU A 504 6.55 -13.13 47.82
N ALA A 505 6.42 -12.01 48.53
CA ALA A 505 5.12 -11.38 48.82
C ALA A 505 4.36 -10.91 47.58
N ARG A 506 5.04 -10.76 46.41
CA ARG A 506 4.46 -10.32 45.16
C ARG A 506 4.41 -11.41 44.07
N ARG A 507 4.79 -12.63 44.43
CA ARG A 507 4.88 -13.76 43.50
C ARG A 507 3.55 -14.08 42.83
N GLU A 508 2.45 -14.05 43.60
CA GLU A 508 1.09 -14.27 43.07
C GLU A 508 0.73 -13.23 42.02
N ARG A 509 0.89 -11.95 42.33
CA ARG A 509 0.60 -10.85 41.42
C ARG A 509 1.44 -10.92 40.16
N ARG A 510 2.73 -11.25 40.28
CA ARG A 510 3.60 -11.49 39.13
C ARG A 510 3.08 -12.62 38.26
N ARG A 511 2.63 -13.73 38.86
CA ARG A 511 2.11 -14.88 38.12
C ARG A 511 0.81 -14.55 37.37
N GLU A 512 -0.09 -13.77 37.98
CA GLU A 512 -1.30 -13.27 37.34
C GLU A 512 -0.96 -12.47 36.07
N LEU A 513 -0.07 -11.48 36.17
CA LEU A 513 0.36 -10.65 35.05
C LEU A 513 1.03 -11.46 33.93
N LEU A 514 1.87 -12.45 34.29
CA LEU A 514 2.49 -13.34 33.31
C LEU A 514 1.46 -14.23 32.60
N THR A 515 0.44 -14.69 33.31
CA THR A 515 -0.63 -15.51 32.74
C THR A 515 -1.48 -14.67 31.78
N GLU A 516 -1.84 -13.46 32.17
CA GLU A 516 -2.56 -12.53 31.30
C GLU A 516 -1.73 -12.18 30.06
N ALA A 517 -0.44 -11.86 30.22
CA ALA A 517 0.44 -11.58 29.08
C ALA A 517 0.50 -12.77 28.10
N ARG A 518 0.59 -14.00 28.61
CA ARG A 518 0.56 -15.21 27.80
C ARG A 518 -0.75 -15.30 26.98
N GLU A 519 -1.90 -15.14 27.62
CA GLU A 519 -3.21 -15.20 26.95
C GLU A 519 -3.36 -14.14 25.86
N VAL A 520 -2.81 -12.94 26.07
CA VAL A 520 -2.79 -11.88 25.06
C VAL A 520 -1.90 -12.25 23.88
N PHE A 521 -0.72 -12.83 24.12
CA PHE A 521 0.17 -13.28 23.04
C PHE A 521 -0.39 -14.51 22.31
N ASP A 522 -1.09 -15.42 22.99
CA ASP A 522 -1.82 -16.52 22.33
C ASP A 522 -2.77 -15.96 21.27
N ARG A 523 -3.56 -14.94 21.61
CA ARG A 523 -4.46 -14.24 20.67
C ARG A 523 -3.70 -13.56 19.54
N ALA A 524 -2.59 -12.89 19.83
CA ALA A 524 -1.77 -12.24 18.79
C ALA A 524 -1.23 -13.29 17.78
N LEU A 525 -0.76 -14.44 18.27
CA LEU A 525 -0.25 -15.53 17.44
C LEU A 525 -1.33 -16.30 16.67
N GLU A 526 -2.60 -16.29 17.14
CA GLU A 526 -3.73 -16.78 16.34
C GLU A 526 -3.93 -15.92 15.09
N LEU A 527 -3.70 -14.61 15.20
CA LEU A 527 -3.81 -13.65 14.08
C LEU A 527 -2.58 -13.66 13.19
N ASP A 528 -1.39 -13.58 13.76
CA ASP A 528 -0.10 -13.63 13.06
C ASP A 528 0.85 -14.69 13.66
N PRO A 529 0.77 -15.95 13.18
CA PRO A 529 1.57 -17.07 13.71
C PRO A 529 3.08 -16.95 13.52
N GLU A 530 3.56 -15.90 12.89
CA GLU A 530 4.97 -15.67 12.57
C GLU A 530 5.55 -14.42 13.26
N ASP A 531 4.76 -13.78 14.14
CA ASP A 531 5.24 -12.58 14.83
C ASP A 531 6.42 -12.90 15.76
N VAL A 532 7.59 -12.41 15.31
CA VAL A 532 8.88 -12.65 15.97
C VAL A 532 8.89 -12.14 17.40
N THR A 533 8.29 -10.97 17.63
CA THR A 533 8.26 -10.31 18.94
C THR A 533 7.40 -11.09 19.94
N SER A 534 6.25 -11.57 19.47
CA SER A 534 5.36 -12.41 20.28
C SER A 534 6.03 -13.71 20.68
N HIS A 535 6.70 -14.42 19.75
CA HIS A 535 7.42 -15.65 20.07
C HIS A 535 8.57 -15.44 21.04
N ASP A 536 9.39 -14.38 20.90
CA ASP A 536 10.48 -14.07 21.81
C ASP A 536 9.96 -13.85 23.24
N THR A 537 8.98 -12.95 23.38
CA THR A 537 8.43 -12.60 24.69
C THR A 537 7.67 -13.78 25.30
N HIS A 538 6.95 -14.55 24.50
CA HIS A 538 6.21 -15.74 24.93
C HIS A 538 7.14 -16.82 25.48
N SER A 539 8.29 -17.08 24.81
CA SER A 539 9.32 -17.97 25.33
C SER A 539 9.80 -17.53 26.73
N LEU A 540 10.07 -16.22 26.91
CA LEU A 540 10.49 -15.68 28.21
C LEU A 540 9.39 -15.78 29.29
N ILE A 541 8.12 -15.63 28.93
CA ILE A 541 6.99 -15.79 29.85
C ILE A 541 6.89 -17.25 30.33
N HIS A 542 6.94 -18.22 29.39
CA HIS A 542 6.89 -19.64 29.73
C HIS A 542 8.04 -20.10 30.63
N GLN A 543 9.27 -19.55 30.39
CA GLN A 543 10.40 -19.77 31.31
C GLN A 543 10.09 -19.29 32.73
N GLN A 544 9.43 -18.15 32.91
CA GLN A 544 9.08 -17.60 34.22
C GLN A 544 7.87 -18.30 34.87
N LEU A 545 7.09 -19.04 34.08
CA LEU A 545 5.97 -19.87 34.54
C LEU A 545 6.39 -21.33 34.79
N ASP A 546 7.69 -21.66 34.66
CA ASP A 546 8.28 -23.01 34.81
C ASP A 546 7.78 -24.01 33.73
N ASP A 547 7.31 -23.54 32.58
CA ASP A 547 6.90 -24.34 31.43
C ASP A 547 8.00 -24.37 30.39
N THR A 548 9.02 -25.19 30.60
CA THR A 548 10.20 -25.28 29.73
C THR A 548 9.88 -25.81 28.34
N ALA A 549 8.90 -26.70 28.20
CA ALA A 549 8.55 -27.28 26.90
C ALA A 549 7.96 -26.22 25.94
N ALA A 550 7.00 -25.44 26.41
CA ALA A 550 6.43 -24.35 25.63
C ALA A 550 7.46 -23.23 25.40
N ALA A 551 8.33 -22.94 26.36
CA ALA A 551 9.41 -21.98 26.21
C ALA A 551 10.36 -22.36 25.07
N ASP A 552 10.77 -23.62 24.98
CA ASP A 552 11.64 -24.14 23.93
C ASP A 552 10.93 -24.10 22.55
N GLU A 553 9.66 -24.47 22.46
CA GLU A 553 8.86 -24.41 21.24
C GLU A 553 8.81 -22.98 20.69
N HIS A 554 8.46 -21.99 21.53
CA HIS A 554 8.41 -20.60 21.10
C HIS A 554 9.80 -20.04 20.74
N PHE A 555 10.86 -20.46 21.41
CA PHE A 555 12.22 -20.09 21.04
C PHE A 555 12.64 -20.66 19.68
N GLU A 556 12.23 -21.88 19.35
CA GLU A 556 12.45 -22.46 18.02
C GLU A 556 11.70 -21.66 16.93
N LEU A 557 10.44 -21.28 17.18
CA LEU A 557 9.64 -20.45 16.26
C LEU A 557 10.24 -19.05 16.11
N TYR A 558 10.68 -18.41 17.20
CA TYR A 558 11.44 -17.18 17.17
C TYR A 558 12.68 -17.30 16.26
N SER A 559 13.48 -18.35 16.49
CA SER A 559 14.71 -18.57 15.71
C SER A 559 14.43 -18.85 14.23
N ARG A 560 13.30 -19.51 13.94
CA ARG A 560 12.83 -19.77 12.58
C ARG A 560 12.47 -18.48 11.85
N TYR A 561 11.71 -17.59 12.48
CA TYR A 561 11.17 -16.38 11.86
C TYR A 561 12.10 -15.18 11.95
N LYS A 562 12.99 -15.12 12.95
CA LYS A 562 13.92 -14.01 13.12
C LYS A 562 14.80 -13.80 11.87
N PRO A 563 14.89 -12.57 11.33
CA PRO A 563 15.79 -12.25 10.23
C PRO A 563 17.27 -12.50 10.56
N ASP A 564 18.07 -12.82 9.55
CA ASP A 564 19.53 -12.86 9.65
C ASP A 564 20.11 -11.48 9.26
N ASP A 565 20.26 -10.61 10.24
CA ASP A 565 20.67 -9.22 10.03
C ASP A 565 22.06 -9.14 9.37
N ASN A 566 23.00 -10.01 9.74
CA ASN A 566 24.32 -10.03 9.13
C ASN A 566 24.30 -10.41 7.63
N ALA A 567 23.44 -11.35 7.25
CA ALA A 567 23.27 -11.70 5.83
C ALA A 567 22.57 -10.58 5.06
N ARG A 568 21.59 -9.93 5.68
CA ARG A 568 20.87 -8.77 5.12
C ARG A 568 21.81 -7.61 4.84
N ASP A 569 22.64 -7.23 5.82
CA ASP A 569 23.61 -6.13 5.68
C ASP A 569 24.63 -6.42 4.56
N ARG A 570 25.13 -7.66 4.46
CA ARG A 570 26.04 -8.04 3.37
C ARG A 570 25.38 -7.90 2.00
N ALA A 571 24.14 -8.33 1.84
CA ALA A 571 23.40 -8.21 0.58
C ALA A 571 23.18 -6.74 0.21
N ILE A 572 22.77 -5.90 1.17
CA ILE A 572 22.56 -4.46 0.97
C ILE A 572 23.87 -3.77 0.57
N LEU A 573 24.98 -4.03 1.27
CA LEU A 573 26.27 -3.42 0.96
C LEU A 573 26.74 -3.80 -0.46
N ALA A 574 26.58 -5.06 -0.85
CA ALA A 574 26.92 -5.51 -2.20
C ALA A 574 26.06 -4.81 -3.27
N ALA A 575 24.77 -4.68 -3.02
CA ALA A 575 23.84 -4.02 -3.94
C ALA A 575 24.11 -2.52 -4.08
N ARG A 576 24.47 -1.82 -3.00
CA ARG A 576 24.80 -0.38 -3.03
C ARG A 576 25.98 -0.08 -3.96
N VAL A 577 26.97 -0.95 -4.01
CA VAL A 577 28.11 -0.83 -4.94
C VAL A 577 27.70 -1.15 -6.38
N ARG A 578 26.85 -2.16 -6.57
CA ARG A 578 26.47 -2.69 -7.89
C ARG A 578 25.43 -1.82 -8.60
N TYR A 579 24.51 -1.19 -7.84
CA TYR A 579 23.38 -0.43 -8.37
C TYR A 579 23.35 1.01 -7.84
N PRO A 580 24.17 1.94 -8.41
CA PRO A 580 24.32 3.29 -7.90
C PRO A 580 23.01 4.09 -7.85
N ALA A 581 22.14 3.95 -8.84
CA ALA A 581 20.83 4.63 -8.88
C ALA A 581 19.91 4.15 -7.76
N ALA A 582 19.83 2.82 -7.55
CA ALA A 582 19.06 2.25 -6.46
C ALA A 582 19.68 2.56 -5.07
N SER A 583 21.03 2.63 -5.00
CA SER A 583 21.72 3.09 -3.77
C SER A 583 21.36 4.54 -3.42
N HIS A 584 21.28 5.43 -4.42
CA HIS A 584 20.84 6.82 -4.22
C HIS A 584 19.39 6.86 -3.72
N ALA A 585 18.49 6.08 -4.35
CA ALA A 585 17.09 5.98 -3.93
C ALA A 585 16.91 5.40 -2.50
N ALA A 586 17.91 4.66 -2.00
CA ALA A 586 17.94 4.07 -0.66
C ALA A 586 18.57 5.00 0.42
N GLU A 587 18.96 6.24 0.08
CA GLU A 587 19.45 7.21 1.05
C GLU A 587 18.34 7.67 2.00
N ALA A 588 18.74 8.14 3.19
CA ALA A 588 17.77 8.64 4.18
C ALA A 588 17.02 9.88 3.67
N VAL A 589 17.72 10.77 2.98
CA VAL A 589 17.17 11.94 2.28
C VAL A 589 17.58 11.82 0.82
N VAL A 590 16.59 11.75 -0.08
CA VAL A 590 16.83 11.62 -1.52
C VAL A 590 16.41 12.91 -2.22
N ILE A 591 17.35 13.54 -2.92
CA ILE A 591 17.08 14.71 -3.77
C ILE A 591 17.37 14.31 -5.23
N TYR A 592 16.35 14.34 -6.06
CA TYR A 592 16.45 14.05 -7.49
C TYR A 592 16.80 15.33 -8.26
N ASP A 593 17.96 15.36 -8.92
CA ASP A 593 18.39 16.50 -9.74
C ASP A 593 17.70 16.42 -11.12
N LEU A 594 16.82 17.38 -11.41
CA LEU A 594 16.10 17.46 -12.69
C LEU A 594 17.02 17.85 -13.86
N GLN A 595 18.26 18.25 -13.59
CA GLN A 595 19.25 18.61 -14.59
C GLN A 595 20.45 17.65 -14.61
N ARG A 596 20.23 16.44 -14.08
CA ARG A 596 21.24 15.39 -14.06
C ARG A 596 21.77 15.09 -15.46
N VAL A 597 23.10 15.10 -15.60
CA VAL A 597 23.76 14.72 -16.86
C VAL A 597 23.47 13.25 -17.15
N GLY A 598 23.03 12.95 -18.37
CA GLY A 598 22.67 11.58 -18.80
C GLY A 598 21.25 11.16 -18.41
N ALA A 599 20.41 12.06 -17.89
CA ALA A 599 18.98 11.78 -17.70
C ALA A 599 18.32 11.44 -19.04
N TYR A 600 17.46 10.42 -19.06
CA TYR A 600 16.71 10.04 -20.26
C TYR A 600 15.71 11.15 -20.62
N GLN A 601 15.71 11.53 -21.90
CA GLN A 601 14.87 12.61 -22.41
C GLN A 601 13.69 12.11 -23.26
N GLY A 602 13.67 10.83 -23.58
CA GLY A 602 12.68 10.22 -24.45
C GLY A 602 11.27 10.25 -23.86
N ALA A 603 10.27 10.14 -24.74
CA ALA A 603 8.89 9.89 -24.39
C ALA A 603 8.59 8.39 -24.49
N LEU A 604 7.54 7.95 -23.82
CA LEU A 604 7.07 6.57 -23.92
C LEU A 604 6.79 6.20 -25.39
N PRO A 605 7.17 4.99 -25.82
CA PRO A 605 6.92 4.52 -27.18
C PRO A 605 5.44 4.23 -27.46
N VAL A 606 4.61 4.20 -26.42
CA VAL A 606 3.17 3.93 -26.49
C VAL A 606 2.34 5.08 -25.96
N PRO A 607 1.08 5.22 -26.37
CA PRO A 607 0.14 6.14 -25.73
C PRO A 607 -0.07 5.81 -24.27
N VAL A 608 -0.14 6.83 -23.42
CA VAL A 608 -0.47 6.67 -22.01
C VAL A 608 -1.99 6.60 -21.88
N LEU A 609 -2.49 5.55 -21.24
CA LEU A 609 -3.91 5.31 -20.99
C LEU A 609 -4.35 6.07 -19.73
N GLY A 610 -5.59 6.58 -19.74
CA GLY A 610 -6.16 7.31 -18.60
C GLY A 610 -5.52 8.69 -18.43
N GLY A 611 -5.95 9.39 -17.40
CA GLY A 611 -5.52 10.74 -17.08
C GLY A 611 -6.60 11.74 -17.42
N VAL A 612 -7.08 12.46 -16.41
CA VAL A 612 -7.91 13.66 -16.60
C VAL A 612 -7.00 14.68 -17.27
N THR A 613 -7.18 14.91 -18.57
CA THR A 613 -6.65 16.11 -19.19
C THR A 613 -7.28 17.28 -18.46
N ALA A 614 -6.48 18.07 -17.75
CA ALA A 614 -6.92 19.36 -17.24
C ALA A 614 -7.56 20.13 -18.41
N ALA A 615 -8.87 20.24 -18.38
CA ALA A 615 -9.63 20.88 -19.45
C ALA A 615 -9.19 22.34 -19.54
N ALA A 616 -8.54 22.67 -20.65
CA ALA A 616 -8.46 24.05 -21.11
C ALA A 616 -9.90 24.56 -21.29
N GLY A 617 -10.26 25.60 -20.53
CA GLY A 617 -11.60 26.17 -20.52
C GLY A 617 -12.10 26.53 -21.91
N GLY A 618 -13.24 25.95 -22.29
CA GLY A 618 -13.99 26.29 -23.48
C GLY A 618 -15.38 25.65 -23.36
N GLY A 619 -16.35 26.43 -22.93
CA GLY A 619 -17.72 25.96 -22.69
C GLY A 619 -18.43 25.51 -23.96
N ALA A 620 -19.14 24.40 -23.86
CA ALA A 620 -20.36 24.14 -24.62
C ALA A 620 -21.20 23.11 -23.85
N ALA A 621 -22.36 23.54 -23.38
CA ALA A 621 -23.39 22.69 -22.82
C ALA A 621 -23.96 21.77 -23.89
N GLY A 622 -23.78 20.45 -23.75
CA GLY A 622 -24.38 19.44 -24.62
C GLY A 622 -25.01 18.34 -23.77
N GLY A 623 -26.34 18.29 -23.79
CA GLY A 623 -27.13 17.31 -23.02
C GLY A 623 -26.80 15.87 -23.36
N ARG A 624 -26.55 15.07 -22.36
CA ARG A 624 -26.38 13.62 -22.47
C ARG A 624 -27.75 12.94 -22.64
N ARG A 625 -27.96 12.36 -23.81
CA ARG A 625 -28.94 11.29 -24.02
C ARG A 625 -28.23 9.98 -23.68
N GLY A 626 -28.81 9.20 -22.76
CA GLY A 626 -28.34 7.87 -22.43
C GLY A 626 -28.46 6.91 -23.62
N PRO A 627 -27.56 5.92 -23.75
CA PRO A 627 -27.67 4.89 -24.78
C PRO A 627 -28.76 3.90 -24.44
N ALA A 628 -29.59 3.61 -25.45
CA ALA A 628 -30.61 2.57 -25.41
C ALA A 628 -29.96 1.19 -25.35
N GLY A 629 -30.52 0.29 -24.51
CA GLY A 629 -30.07 -1.10 -24.38
C GLY A 629 -30.22 -1.90 -25.67
N PRO A 630 -29.33 -2.86 -25.94
CA PRO A 630 -29.47 -3.78 -27.04
C PRO A 630 -30.41 -4.94 -26.70
N GLY A 631 -31.35 -5.21 -27.62
CA GLY A 631 -32.28 -6.32 -27.58
C GLY A 631 -31.59 -7.68 -27.72
N GLY A 632 -32.30 -8.68 -27.29
CA GLY A 632 -31.98 -10.06 -27.02
C GLY A 632 -31.46 -10.95 -28.19
N PRO A 633 -31.41 -12.29 -28.02
CA PRO A 633 -30.21 -13.07 -28.22
C PRO A 633 -30.05 -13.61 -29.65
N GLY A 634 -28.87 -13.38 -30.21
CA GLY A 634 -28.39 -14.02 -31.44
C GLY A 634 -27.36 -15.12 -31.10
N ALA A 635 -27.46 -16.21 -31.85
CA ALA A 635 -26.78 -17.48 -31.72
C ALA A 635 -25.27 -17.45 -31.42
N ALA A 636 -24.83 -18.42 -30.61
CA ALA A 636 -23.45 -18.71 -30.29
C ALA A 636 -22.62 -19.08 -31.55
N PRO A 637 -21.39 -18.62 -31.68
CA PRO A 637 -20.44 -19.15 -32.65
C PRO A 637 -19.79 -20.45 -32.16
N ALA A 638 -19.45 -21.31 -33.12
CA ALA A 638 -18.88 -22.63 -32.97
C ALA A 638 -17.49 -22.57 -32.29
N GLY A 639 -17.21 -23.60 -31.49
CA GLY A 639 -15.93 -23.79 -30.82
C GLY A 639 -14.74 -24.03 -31.76
N PRO A 640 -13.52 -23.78 -31.31
CA PRO A 640 -12.31 -24.01 -32.08
C PRO A 640 -11.99 -25.52 -32.23
N PRO A 641 -11.21 -25.89 -33.25
CA PRO A 641 -10.95 -27.30 -33.56
C PRO A 641 -9.97 -27.95 -32.61
N ASP A 642 -10.20 -29.22 -32.39
CA ASP A 642 -9.41 -30.19 -31.64
C ASP A 642 -7.98 -30.31 -32.20
N HIS A 643 -6.98 -29.97 -31.42
CA HIS A 643 -5.60 -30.35 -31.69
C HIS A 643 -5.16 -31.45 -30.72
N GLN A 644 -5.31 -32.69 -31.20
CA GLN A 644 -4.61 -33.83 -30.60
C GLN A 644 -3.13 -33.76 -30.96
N HIS A 645 -2.26 -33.56 -29.99
CA HIS A 645 -0.90 -34.05 -30.06
C HIS A 645 -0.57 -34.82 -28.77
N ARG A 646 -0.59 -36.13 -28.93
CA ARG A 646 0.04 -37.07 -28.00
C ARG A 646 1.55 -37.09 -28.30
N GLU A 647 2.35 -36.67 -27.35
CA GLU A 647 3.74 -37.14 -27.28
C GLU A 647 3.94 -37.87 -25.94
N ARG A 648 4.47 -39.07 -26.09
CA ARG A 648 4.83 -40.00 -25.00
C ARG A 648 6.16 -39.55 -24.40
N VAL A 649 6.17 -39.42 -23.09
CA VAL A 649 7.40 -39.33 -22.30
C VAL A 649 7.85 -40.75 -21.96
N PRO A 650 9.14 -41.15 -22.18
CA PRO A 650 9.66 -42.43 -21.73
C PRO A 650 9.90 -42.44 -20.23
N GLN A 651 9.46 -43.52 -19.58
CA GLN A 651 9.89 -43.88 -18.23
C GLN A 651 11.34 -44.39 -18.32
N GLU A 652 12.26 -43.76 -17.59
CA GLU A 652 13.49 -44.45 -17.19
C GLU A 652 13.54 -44.53 -15.65
N SER A 653 13.75 -45.77 -15.27
CA SER A 653 13.96 -46.28 -13.93
C SER A 653 15.33 -45.90 -13.38
N ARG A 654 15.41 -45.30 -12.20
CA ARG A 654 16.13 -45.79 -10.99
C ARG A 654 15.94 -44.87 -9.83
#